data_f7b7ac9201ecc1e9081e6d051e0d250b
#
_entry.id   f7b7ac9201ecc1e9081e6d051e0d250b
#
_cell.length_a   1.000
_cell.length_b   1.000
_cell.length_c   1.000
_cell.angle_alpha   90.00
_cell.angle_beta   90.00
_cell.angle_gamma   90.00
#
_symmetry.space_group_name_H-M   'P 1'
#
loop_
_entity.id
_entity.type
_entity.pdbx_description
1 polymer ?
#
loop_
_entity_poly.entity_id
_entity_poly.type
_entity_poly.pdbx_seq_one_letter_code
_entity_poly.pdbx_strand_id
1 'polypeptide(L)'
;MRTAFISLSFLLAGSLMVPAIAHTPASKKKVVTTTQKGKILPMKEYIDQLMAKMTLQEKIGQLNLMVAGDITTGGALDTQVGGDIAKGNMGGVFNIKGLDKIKALQDIAIKNSRLGIPLLVGMDVIHGYETIFPIPLALSCSWDTEAMKKVGEVSAKEASAAGINWTYSPMVDIALDARWGRISEGNGEDPYLSGVMGAALTQGYQGADMRTEEILRADRIMACLKHFALYGAVESGKEYNTVDMSRIRMMNQYLPPYEAVVKAGVGSVMSSFNLIDYTPATANHWMMTDVLRKQWGFKGFLVTDYASIAEILNHGTAKDLKEASEQALLAGTDMDMCSNAFVKHLAQSVAEGKVTEEDINIACRRILEAKYKLGLFSNPYRYCNTKRNKTDIYSAENRQIARDVAAETFVLLKNEGNLLPLKKQGKIALIGPLADTRNNIVGTWSVAQAPEKYTTIKEAMEKALDGKATLLYAQGSNIWRNHELQKNGEQGKSIAWGDEVKMKNKALQIAKEADVIVCAMGETADMSGECASRTNLEMPDVQQELLAELAKTGKPVVLLNFAGRPTVLSWEKEHIPAIMNVWFGGSEVGDALCDVIFGDKVPSGKLTTSMPKTTGQEPLYYNHQNTGRPVPDDNQKFAKFASNCLDVSNGPLYPFGYGLSYTTFEYGDLKLSSHEVNMDDWKITATINVKNTGSRDADEVVQLYIRDMVASISRPVKELKGFQRIHLAVGESKEVSFDITPDMLKFYNADLKHVIEPGDFQIMIGTNSKDVKTMKLNVK
;
A
#
# COMPACT_ATOMS: atom_id res chain seq x y z
N MET A 1 -25.31 -22.78 -37.05
CA MET A 1 -24.94 -24.20 -37.10
C MET A 1 -24.56 -24.60 -35.68
N ARG A 2 -25.38 -25.47 -35.11
CA ARG A 2 -25.17 -26.02 -33.74
C ARG A 2 -24.20 -27.19 -33.85
N THR A 3 -23.21 -27.27 -32.98
CA THR A 3 -22.50 -28.54 -32.75
C THR A 3 -22.37 -28.73 -31.21
N ALA A 4 -23.10 -29.75 -30.76
CA ALA A 4 -23.10 -30.23 -29.39
C ALA A 4 -21.87 -31.13 -29.17
N PHE A 5 -21.23 -31.04 -28.00
CA PHE A 5 -20.28 -32.04 -27.51
C PHE A 5 -20.89 -32.81 -26.35
N ILE A 6 -20.95 -34.13 -26.59
CA ILE A 6 -21.47 -35.14 -25.66
C ILE A 6 -20.32 -35.60 -24.74
N SER A 7 -20.59 -35.60 -23.46
CA SER A 7 -19.72 -36.21 -22.43
C SER A 7 -19.84 -37.72 -22.48
N LEU A 8 -18.72 -38.42 -22.47
CA LEU A 8 -18.69 -39.86 -22.26
C LEU A 8 -17.68 -40.19 -21.16
N SER A 9 -18.20 -40.56 -20.00
CA SER A 9 -17.42 -41.09 -18.86
C SER A 9 -17.12 -42.58 -19.10
N PHE A 10 -15.86 -42.96 -19.03
CA PHE A 10 -15.47 -44.38 -18.87
C PHE A 10 -14.59 -44.53 -17.64
N LEU A 11 -15.12 -45.22 -16.64
CA LEU A 11 -14.34 -45.84 -15.56
C LEU A 11 -13.60 -47.07 -16.10
N LEU A 12 -12.30 -47.10 -15.95
CA LEU A 12 -11.54 -48.37 -16.03
C LEU A 12 -10.53 -48.39 -14.86
N ALA A 13 -10.80 -49.24 -13.90
CA ALA A 13 -9.87 -49.63 -12.86
C ALA A 13 -8.83 -50.57 -13.46
N GLY A 14 -7.59 -50.13 -13.55
CA GLY A 14 -6.45 -50.93 -13.95
C GLY A 14 -5.37 -50.89 -12.87
N SER A 15 -5.24 -51.98 -12.10
CA SER A 15 -4.12 -52.19 -11.16
C SER A 15 -2.83 -52.33 -11.92
N LEU A 16 -1.93 -51.37 -11.85
CA LEU A 16 -0.55 -51.49 -12.29
C LEU A 16 0.36 -51.70 -11.06
N MET A 17 0.91 -52.90 -10.97
CA MET A 17 2.03 -53.22 -10.08
C MET A 17 3.26 -52.41 -10.48
N VAL A 18 3.73 -51.56 -9.55
CA VAL A 18 5.01 -50.85 -9.66
C VAL A 18 6.10 -51.76 -9.09
N PRO A 19 7.20 -52.06 -9.82
CA PRO A 19 8.30 -52.82 -9.25
C PRO A 19 9.03 -52.03 -8.17
N ALA A 20 9.27 -52.67 -7.04
CA ALA A 20 10.06 -52.12 -5.93
C ALA A 20 11.50 -51.83 -6.37
N ILE A 21 11.86 -50.59 -6.49
CA ILE A 21 13.25 -50.16 -6.65
C ILE A 21 13.91 -50.21 -5.27
N ALA A 22 14.90 -51.10 -5.13
CA ALA A 22 15.71 -51.22 -3.94
C ALA A 22 16.44 -49.90 -3.62
N HIS A 23 16.06 -49.26 -2.53
CA HIS A 23 16.78 -48.11 -2.00
C HIS A 23 18.11 -48.55 -1.40
N THR A 24 19.20 -48.24 -2.06
CA THR A 24 20.52 -48.18 -1.43
C THR A 24 20.52 -47.07 -0.39
N PRO A 25 20.99 -47.27 0.86
CA PRO A 25 20.99 -46.22 1.86
C PRO A 25 21.94 -45.10 1.46
N ALA A 26 21.37 -43.94 1.13
CA ALA A 26 22.15 -42.72 0.90
C ALA A 26 22.98 -42.37 2.12
N SER A 27 24.28 -42.27 1.93
CA SER A 27 25.21 -41.80 2.94
C SER A 27 24.71 -40.48 3.54
N LYS A 28 24.63 -40.38 4.86
CA LYS A 28 24.32 -39.15 5.61
C LYS A 28 25.32 -38.05 5.22
N LYS A 29 25.00 -37.23 4.20
CA LYS A 29 25.76 -36.03 3.86
C LYS A 29 25.51 -35.03 4.97
N LYS A 30 26.56 -34.64 5.69
CA LYS A 30 26.54 -33.59 6.70
C LYS A 30 26.15 -32.28 6.05
N VAL A 31 25.10 -31.64 6.58
CA VAL A 31 24.83 -30.19 6.38
C VAL A 31 26.16 -29.45 6.63
N VAL A 32 26.57 -28.63 5.68
CA VAL A 32 27.81 -27.85 5.79
C VAL A 32 27.56 -26.70 6.79
N THR A 33 27.59 -27.02 8.07
CA THR A 33 27.69 -26.00 9.13
C THR A 33 29.15 -25.64 9.28
N THR A 34 29.57 -24.59 8.60
CA THR A 34 30.86 -23.94 8.86
C THR A 34 30.72 -23.16 10.17
N THR A 35 30.92 -23.85 11.29
CA THR A 35 30.90 -23.23 12.63
C THR A 35 32.32 -23.21 13.18
N GLN A 36 32.81 -22.04 13.57
CA GLN A 36 33.96 -21.92 14.47
C GLN A 36 33.39 -21.77 15.90
N LYS A 37 33.66 -22.74 16.77
CA LYS A 37 33.22 -22.73 18.20
C LYS A 37 31.69 -22.51 18.39
N GLY A 38 30.84 -23.11 17.52
CA GLY A 38 29.38 -23.03 17.69
C GLY A 38 28.72 -21.71 17.23
N LYS A 39 29.47 -20.77 16.65
CA LYS A 39 28.95 -19.56 16.01
C LYS A 39 29.07 -19.65 14.50
N ILE A 40 28.06 -19.12 13.78
CA ILE A 40 28.14 -18.96 12.33
C ILE A 40 29.29 -18.00 11.99
N LEU A 41 30.01 -18.28 10.88
CA LEU A 41 31.05 -17.38 10.37
C LEU A 41 30.47 -15.99 10.04
N PRO A 42 31.29 -14.92 10.03
CA PRO A 42 30.90 -13.62 9.50
C PRO A 42 30.29 -13.73 8.11
N MET A 43 29.32 -12.89 7.77
CA MET A 43 28.50 -12.99 6.56
C MET A 43 29.33 -13.14 5.29
N LYS A 44 30.29 -12.25 5.10
CA LYS A 44 31.16 -12.29 3.90
C LYS A 44 31.90 -13.61 3.77
N GLU A 45 32.54 -14.08 4.83
CA GLU A 45 33.32 -15.33 4.84
C GLU A 45 32.43 -16.54 4.60
N TYR A 46 31.25 -16.59 5.24
CA TYR A 46 30.28 -17.68 5.06
C TYR A 46 29.82 -17.78 3.61
N ILE A 47 29.45 -16.65 3.01
CA ILE A 47 28.92 -16.61 1.64
C ILE A 47 30.01 -16.92 0.62
N ASP A 48 31.24 -16.42 0.79
CA ASP A 48 32.37 -16.74 -0.08
C ASP A 48 32.64 -18.25 -0.10
N GLN A 49 32.65 -18.91 1.07
CA GLN A 49 32.83 -20.35 1.16
C GLN A 49 31.67 -21.14 0.56
N LEU A 50 30.43 -20.64 0.68
CA LEU A 50 29.25 -21.27 0.09
C LEU A 50 29.28 -21.16 -1.44
N MET A 51 29.50 -19.96 -1.97
CA MET A 51 29.53 -19.69 -3.41
C MET A 51 30.64 -20.45 -4.13
N ALA A 52 31.78 -20.62 -3.48
CA ALA A 52 32.90 -21.44 -4.02
C ALA A 52 32.52 -22.92 -4.23
N LYS A 53 31.48 -23.42 -3.57
CA LYS A 53 30.97 -24.81 -3.72
C LYS A 53 29.80 -24.92 -4.70
N MET A 54 29.20 -23.79 -5.09
CA MET A 54 28.06 -23.76 -5.99
C MET A 54 28.47 -23.92 -7.43
N THR A 55 27.72 -24.71 -8.20
CA THR A 55 27.78 -24.73 -9.65
C THR A 55 27.11 -23.47 -10.22
N LEU A 56 27.41 -23.13 -11.48
CA LEU A 56 26.72 -22.03 -12.18
C LEU A 56 25.19 -22.22 -12.14
N GLN A 57 24.69 -23.41 -12.38
CA GLN A 57 23.25 -23.69 -12.34
C GLN A 57 22.64 -23.46 -10.94
N GLU A 58 23.32 -23.85 -9.87
CA GLU A 58 22.84 -23.59 -8.51
C GLU A 58 22.88 -22.11 -8.13
N LYS A 59 23.82 -21.31 -8.67
CA LYS A 59 23.85 -19.87 -8.53
C LYS A 59 22.65 -19.24 -9.25
N ILE A 60 22.41 -19.63 -10.51
CA ILE A 60 21.23 -19.20 -11.29
C ILE A 60 19.93 -19.61 -10.58
N GLY A 61 19.88 -20.81 -9.98
CA GLY A 61 18.72 -21.28 -9.23
C GLY A 61 18.33 -20.36 -8.05
N GLN A 62 19.31 -19.70 -7.41
CA GLN A 62 19.00 -18.73 -6.35
C GLN A 62 18.27 -17.49 -6.87
N LEU A 63 18.36 -17.18 -8.16
CA LEU A 63 17.73 -16.05 -8.82
C LEU A 63 16.27 -16.33 -9.22
N ASN A 64 15.71 -17.49 -8.87
CA ASN A 64 14.37 -17.91 -9.27
C ASN A 64 13.38 -17.87 -8.10
N LEU A 65 12.20 -17.28 -8.33
CA LEU A 65 11.11 -17.14 -7.36
C LEU A 65 9.79 -17.58 -8.01
N MET A 66 9.12 -18.57 -7.43
CA MET A 66 7.91 -19.17 -8.02
C MET A 66 6.75 -19.24 -7.03
N VAL A 67 5.52 -19.21 -7.54
CA VAL A 67 4.32 -19.51 -6.75
C VAL A 67 4.36 -20.99 -6.32
N ALA A 68 4.15 -21.26 -5.05
CA ALA A 68 4.22 -22.62 -4.50
C ALA A 68 2.97 -23.01 -3.68
N GLY A 69 1.89 -22.25 -3.75
CA GLY A 69 0.77 -22.42 -2.85
C GLY A 69 -0.62 -22.30 -3.46
N ASP A 70 -1.58 -22.33 -2.56
CA ASP A 70 -3.02 -22.31 -2.86
C ASP A 70 -3.52 -20.89 -3.21
N ILE A 71 -2.70 -19.86 -2.97
CA ILE A 71 -3.04 -18.46 -3.23
C ILE A 71 -2.40 -18.07 -4.55
N THR A 72 -3.23 -17.95 -5.57
CA THR A 72 -2.79 -17.53 -6.90
C THR A 72 -3.10 -16.06 -7.10
N THR A 73 -2.06 -15.24 -7.28
CA THR A 73 -2.18 -13.81 -7.57
C THR A 73 -1.86 -13.46 -9.03
N GLY A 74 -1.65 -14.50 -9.85
CA GLY A 74 -1.36 -14.39 -11.29
C GLY A 74 -1.60 -15.71 -12.04
N GLY A 75 -1.41 -15.72 -13.37
CA GLY A 75 -1.83 -16.80 -14.26
C GLY A 75 -0.97 -18.07 -14.29
N ALA A 76 0.13 -18.18 -13.55
CA ALA A 76 1.03 -19.33 -13.65
C ALA A 76 1.11 -20.13 -12.34
N LEU A 77 0.69 -21.39 -12.38
CA LEU A 77 0.94 -22.39 -11.33
C LEU A 77 2.08 -23.29 -11.79
N ASP A 78 3.15 -23.43 -10.97
CA ASP A 78 4.17 -24.43 -11.22
C ASP A 78 3.89 -25.69 -10.40
N THR A 79 3.50 -26.76 -11.08
CA THR A 79 3.24 -28.07 -10.47
C THR A 79 4.52 -28.84 -10.12
N GLN A 80 5.70 -28.34 -10.50
CA GLN A 80 7.01 -29.00 -10.31
C GLN A 80 7.89 -28.38 -9.23
N VAL A 81 7.40 -27.41 -8.47
CA VAL A 81 8.15 -26.64 -7.47
C VAL A 81 9.02 -27.51 -6.57
N GLY A 82 8.48 -28.60 -6.03
CA GLY A 82 9.25 -29.51 -5.16
C GLY A 82 10.45 -30.16 -5.85
N GLY A 83 10.31 -30.53 -7.14
CA GLY A 83 11.39 -31.09 -7.95
C GLY A 83 12.49 -30.07 -8.24
N ASP A 84 12.12 -28.84 -8.52
CA ASP A 84 13.09 -27.76 -8.80
C ASP A 84 13.81 -27.29 -7.52
N ILE A 85 13.14 -27.27 -6.38
CA ILE A 85 13.78 -27.06 -5.08
C ILE A 85 14.86 -28.14 -4.83
N ALA A 86 14.54 -29.42 -5.06
CA ALA A 86 15.48 -30.53 -4.85
C ALA A 86 16.71 -30.46 -5.77
N LYS A 87 16.56 -29.94 -6.99
CA LYS A 87 17.66 -29.68 -7.93
C LYS A 87 18.51 -28.45 -7.58
N GLY A 88 18.06 -27.60 -6.66
CA GLY A 88 18.70 -26.32 -6.34
C GLY A 88 18.36 -25.18 -7.32
N ASN A 89 17.29 -25.32 -8.11
CA ASN A 89 16.82 -24.35 -9.09
C ASN A 89 15.83 -23.32 -8.52
N MET A 90 15.82 -23.11 -7.19
CA MET A 90 14.86 -22.24 -6.51
C MET A 90 15.50 -21.45 -5.38
N GLY A 91 15.44 -20.12 -5.45
CA GLY A 91 15.91 -19.22 -4.41
C GLY A 91 14.82 -18.92 -3.36
N GLY A 92 13.57 -18.86 -3.80
CA GLY A 92 12.43 -18.59 -2.95
C GLY A 92 11.12 -19.09 -3.53
N VAL A 93 10.10 -19.09 -2.70
CA VAL A 93 8.70 -19.39 -3.05
C VAL A 93 7.79 -18.33 -2.44
N PHE A 94 6.58 -18.14 -2.96
CA PHE A 94 5.67 -17.16 -2.40
C PHE A 94 4.19 -17.58 -2.49
N ASN A 95 3.34 -16.83 -1.76
CA ASN A 95 1.88 -16.98 -1.69
C ASN A 95 1.43 -18.40 -1.30
N ILE A 96 2.10 -18.98 -0.31
CA ILE A 96 1.72 -20.22 0.33
C ILE A 96 1.24 -19.97 1.76
N LYS A 97 0.03 -20.41 2.11
CA LYS A 97 -0.54 -20.34 3.45
C LYS A 97 -0.50 -21.71 4.14
N GLY A 98 0.00 -21.75 5.35
CA GLY A 98 0.06 -22.96 6.17
C GLY A 98 1.48 -23.35 6.55
N LEU A 99 1.75 -23.33 7.87
CA LEU A 99 3.07 -23.58 8.45
C LEU A 99 3.65 -24.94 8.05
N ASP A 100 2.81 -26.00 8.02
CA ASP A 100 3.26 -27.36 7.68
C ASP A 100 3.66 -27.48 6.19
N LYS A 101 2.94 -26.79 5.30
CA LYS A 101 3.28 -26.72 3.87
C LYS A 101 4.62 -26.01 3.67
N ILE A 102 4.81 -24.85 4.30
CA ILE A 102 6.07 -24.09 4.25
C ILE A 102 7.22 -24.94 4.80
N LYS A 103 7.01 -25.60 5.94
CA LYS A 103 8.02 -26.47 6.53
C LYS A 103 8.38 -27.63 5.60
N ALA A 104 7.40 -28.22 4.92
CA ALA A 104 7.66 -29.30 3.94
C ALA A 104 8.55 -28.85 2.77
N LEU A 105 8.33 -27.63 2.23
CA LEU A 105 9.20 -27.06 1.18
C LEU A 105 10.61 -26.77 1.70
N GLN A 106 10.75 -26.22 2.92
CA GLN A 106 12.04 -26.05 3.56
C GLN A 106 12.75 -27.40 3.80
N ASP A 107 12.01 -28.46 4.18
CA ASP A 107 12.56 -29.80 4.31
C ASP A 107 13.13 -30.32 3.00
N ILE A 108 12.48 -30.09 1.85
CA ILE A 108 13.01 -30.43 0.53
C ILE A 108 14.29 -29.65 0.27
N ALA A 109 14.30 -28.34 0.46
CA ALA A 109 15.47 -27.50 0.23
C ALA A 109 16.68 -27.95 1.07
N ILE A 110 16.48 -28.26 2.35
CA ILE A 110 17.55 -28.59 3.29
C ILE A 110 18.02 -30.03 3.17
N LYS A 111 17.10 -30.99 2.97
CA LYS A 111 17.42 -32.42 3.04
C LYS A 111 17.67 -33.05 1.68
N ASN A 112 17.03 -32.55 0.62
CA ASN A 112 17.02 -33.17 -0.69
C ASN A 112 17.89 -32.44 -1.72
N SER A 113 18.21 -31.14 -1.52
CA SER A 113 19.17 -30.45 -2.38
C SER A 113 20.61 -30.72 -1.97
N ARG A 114 21.54 -30.53 -2.90
CA ARG A 114 22.96 -30.85 -2.70
C ARG A 114 23.64 -29.98 -1.63
N LEU A 115 23.30 -28.71 -1.58
CA LEU A 115 23.93 -27.72 -0.67
C LEU A 115 23.08 -27.37 0.55
N GLY A 116 21.80 -27.75 0.58
CA GLY A 116 20.92 -27.46 1.70
C GLY A 116 20.68 -25.96 1.92
N ILE A 117 20.59 -25.17 0.85
CA ILE A 117 20.35 -23.73 0.94
C ILE A 117 18.86 -23.50 1.24
N PRO A 118 18.50 -22.78 2.33
CA PRO A 118 17.10 -22.52 2.69
C PRO A 118 16.42 -21.57 1.69
N LEU A 119 15.09 -21.65 1.62
CA LEU A 119 14.26 -20.80 0.76
C LEU A 119 13.91 -19.48 1.43
N LEU A 120 13.82 -18.40 0.64
CA LEU A 120 12.97 -17.27 0.96
C LEU A 120 11.50 -17.67 0.83
N VAL A 121 10.65 -17.20 1.74
CA VAL A 121 9.20 -17.45 1.70
C VAL A 121 8.49 -16.10 1.73
N GLY A 122 8.00 -15.68 0.57
CA GLY A 122 7.36 -14.40 0.36
C GLY A 122 5.83 -14.46 0.44
N MET A 123 5.21 -13.33 0.80
CA MET A 123 3.75 -13.14 0.71
C MET A 123 3.42 -11.65 0.66
N ASP A 124 2.31 -11.29 0.01
CA ASP A 124 1.74 -9.94 0.02
C ASP A 124 1.08 -9.65 1.38
N VAL A 125 1.90 -9.36 2.40
CA VAL A 125 1.46 -8.93 3.73
C VAL A 125 1.51 -7.40 3.75
N ILE A 126 0.62 -6.76 2.97
CA ILE A 126 0.70 -5.32 2.69
C ILE A 126 0.16 -4.48 3.85
N HIS A 127 -0.96 -4.92 4.44
CA HIS A 127 -1.56 -4.26 5.60
C HIS A 127 -2.11 -5.26 6.63
N GLY A 128 -1.40 -6.36 6.83
CA GLY A 128 -1.73 -7.40 7.83
C GLY A 128 -1.66 -8.81 7.27
N TYR A 129 -1.69 -9.80 8.17
CA TYR A 129 -1.74 -11.22 7.83
C TYR A 129 -3.16 -11.79 8.04
N GLU A 130 -3.55 -12.22 9.25
CA GLU A 130 -4.96 -12.52 9.58
C GLU A 130 -5.63 -11.38 10.35
N THR A 131 -4.88 -10.65 11.18
CA THR A 131 -5.30 -9.32 11.62
C THR A 131 -5.05 -8.35 10.48
N ILE A 132 -6.12 -8.00 9.76
CA ILE A 132 -6.05 -7.06 8.65
C ILE A 132 -6.29 -5.65 9.19
N PHE A 133 -5.34 -4.76 8.94
CA PHE A 133 -5.43 -3.33 9.19
C PHE A 133 -6.18 -2.62 8.05
N PRO A 134 -6.54 -1.33 8.20
CA PRO A 134 -7.01 -0.55 7.07
C PRO A 134 -6.06 -0.60 5.87
N ILE A 135 -6.58 -0.41 4.66
CA ILE A 135 -5.74 -0.32 3.45
C ILE A 135 -4.67 0.80 3.61
N PRO A 136 -3.51 0.70 2.95
CA PRO A 136 -2.43 1.69 3.11
C PRO A 136 -2.85 3.14 2.88
N LEU A 137 -3.73 3.41 1.91
CA LEU A 137 -4.30 4.74 1.69
C LEU A 137 -5.06 5.26 2.93
N ALA A 138 -5.82 4.40 3.60
CA ALA A 138 -6.48 4.75 4.85
C ALA A 138 -5.47 4.94 5.97
N LEU A 139 -4.49 4.03 6.12
CA LEU A 139 -3.44 4.12 7.13
C LEU A 139 -2.70 5.45 7.07
N SER A 140 -2.40 5.93 5.86
CA SER A 140 -1.75 7.24 5.68
C SER A 140 -2.59 8.40 6.22
N CYS A 141 -3.94 8.29 6.19
CA CYS A 141 -4.86 9.29 6.72
C CYS A 141 -4.80 9.44 8.25
N SER A 142 -4.17 8.53 8.99
CA SER A 142 -3.88 8.71 10.41
C SER A 142 -2.84 9.82 10.66
N TRP A 143 -1.95 10.09 9.69
CA TRP A 143 -0.79 10.96 9.85
C TRP A 143 0.05 10.59 11.09
N ASP A 144 0.09 9.29 11.41
CA ASP A 144 0.79 8.75 12.58
C ASP A 144 1.83 7.70 12.16
N THR A 145 3.10 8.08 12.28
CA THR A 145 4.24 7.21 11.93
C THR A 145 4.42 6.05 12.92
N GLU A 146 4.06 6.26 14.19
CA GLU A 146 4.15 5.19 15.19
C GLU A 146 3.04 4.15 14.98
N ALA A 147 1.81 4.59 14.64
CA ALA A 147 0.75 3.70 14.22
C ALA A 147 1.17 2.88 12.99
N MET A 148 1.73 3.53 11.96
CA MET A 148 2.24 2.86 10.76
C MET A 148 3.32 1.83 11.07
N LYS A 149 4.29 2.17 11.93
CA LYS A 149 5.32 1.25 12.41
C LYS A 149 4.71 0.07 13.17
N LYS A 150 3.71 0.32 14.01
CA LYS A 150 2.99 -0.70 14.77
C LYS A 150 2.25 -1.67 13.87
N VAL A 151 1.65 -1.19 12.77
CA VAL A 151 1.05 -2.03 11.72
C VAL A 151 2.10 -2.98 11.15
N GLY A 152 3.29 -2.48 10.79
CA GLY A 152 4.39 -3.32 10.32
C GLY A 152 4.85 -4.36 11.35
N GLU A 153 4.93 -3.98 12.62
CA GLU A 153 5.32 -4.90 13.72
C GLU A 153 4.35 -6.06 13.92
N VAL A 154 3.05 -5.76 13.95
CA VAL A 154 2.00 -6.78 14.11
C VAL A 154 1.94 -7.68 12.88
N SER A 155 1.98 -7.10 11.69
CA SER A 155 2.01 -7.82 10.42
C SER A 155 3.20 -8.78 10.35
N ALA A 156 4.39 -8.32 10.72
CA ALA A 156 5.60 -9.16 10.77
C ALA A 156 5.50 -10.26 11.84
N LYS A 157 4.97 -9.94 13.04
CA LYS A 157 4.76 -10.89 14.13
C LYS A 157 3.88 -12.07 13.68
N GLU A 158 2.76 -11.79 13.02
CA GLU A 158 1.83 -12.81 12.52
C GLU A 158 2.40 -13.59 11.33
N ALA A 159 2.91 -12.88 10.31
CA ALA A 159 3.47 -13.50 9.10
C ALA A 159 4.65 -14.41 9.44
N SER A 160 5.58 -13.94 10.30
CA SER A 160 6.72 -14.76 10.75
C SER A 160 6.29 -15.99 11.56
N ALA A 161 5.20 -15.88 12.33
CA ALA A 161 4.62 -17.01 13.06
C ALA A 161 3.95 -18.03 12.11
N ALA A 162 3.54 -17.59 10.92
CA ALA A 162 2.99 -18.43 9.86
C ALA A 162 4.07 -19.05 8.93
N GLY A 163 5.34 -18.71 9.13
CA GLY A 163 6.46 -19.24 8.34
C GLY A 163 6.96 -18.29 7.24
N ILE A 164 6.34 -17.14 7.05
CA ILE A 164 6.73 -16.12 6.07
C ILE A 164 7.95 -15.36 6.60
N ASN A 165 8.93 -15.08 5.73
CA ASN A 165 10.13 -14.33 6.11
C ASN A 165 10.39 -13.10 5.22
N TRP A 166 9.52 -12.83 4.25
CA TRP A 166 9.62 -11.75 3.30
C TRP A 166 8.23 -11.25 2.89
N THR A 167 8.02 -9.93 2.83
CA THR A 167 6.78 -9.31 2.35
C THR A 167 7.04 -8.40 1.17
N TYR A 168 6.03 -8.23 0.28
CA TYR A 168 6.07 -7.32 -0.88
C TYR A 168 5.43 -5.96 -0.52
N SER A 169 5.96 -5.34 0.54
CA SER A 169 5.53 -4.06 1.12
C SER A 169 6.75 -3.36 1.77
N PRO A 170 6.81 -2.01 1.80
CA PRO A 170 5.77 -1.03 1.45
C PRO A 170 5.65 -0.74 -0.05
N MET A 171 4.45 -0.33 -0.46
CA MET A 171 4.19 0.32 -1.73
C MET A 171 4.17 1.83 -1.51
N VAL A 172 4.99 2.57 -2.26
CA VAL A 172 5.15 4.03 -2.12
C VAL A 172 4.97 4.80 -3.42
N ASP A 173 4.36 4.18 -4.41
CA ASP A 173 4.01 4.82 -5.67
C ASP A 173 3.14 6.06 -5.42
N ILE A 174 3.57 7.20 -5.96
CA ILE A 174 2.77 8.42 -5.94
C ILE A 174 1.67 8.30 -6.99
N ALA A 175 0.41 8.38 -6.55
CA ALA A 175 -0.76 8.30 -7.40
C ALA A 175 -1.47 9.66 -7.44
N LEU A 176 -1.47 10.30 -8.61
CA LEU A 176 -2.10 11.60 -8.85
C LEU A 176 -3.45 11.47 -9.56
N ASP A 177 -3.79 10.27 -10.02
CA ASP A 177 -5.00 9.95 -10.75
C ASP A 177 -5.80 8.89 -10.02
N ALA A 178 -6.91 9.27 -9.41
CA ALA A 178 -7.77 8.40 -8.63
C ALA A 178 -8.44 7.27 -9.47
N ARG A 179 -8.38 7.35 -10.80
CA ARG A 179 -8.85 6.27 -11.68
C ARG A 179 -7.99 5.01 -11.57
N TRP A 180 -6.72 5.13 -11.18
CA TRP A 180 -5.84 4.00 -10.95
C TRP A 180 -6.25 3.21 -9.70
N GLY A 181 -6.53 1.91 -9.84
CA GLY A 181 -7.02 1.08 -8.74
C GLY A 181 -6.04 0.88 -7.61
N ARG A 182 -4.74 0.78 -7.92
CA ARG A 182 -3.68 0.53 -6.94
C ARG A 182 -3.34 1.74 -6.07
N ILE A 183 -3.95 2.89 -6.26
CA ILE A 183 -3.89 4.01 -5.30
C ILE A 183 -4.23 3.56 -3.88
N SER A 184 -5.08 2.54 -3.73
CA SER A 184 -5.45 1.92 -2.45
C SER A 184 -4.27 1.31 -1.68
N GLU A 185 -3.20 0.93 -2.39
CA GLU A 185 -2.03 0.23 -1.82
C GLU A 185 -0.93 1.18 -1.33
N GLY A 186 -0.99 2.47 -1.73
CA GLY A 186 0.01 3.50 -1.43
C GLY A 186 -0.44 4.49 -0.35
N ASN A 187 0.31 5.58 -0.23
CA ASN A 187 0.10 6.59 0.80
C ASN A 187 -0.43 7.94 0.23
N GLY A 188 -1.06 7.89 -0.96
CA GLY A 188 -1.68 9.04 -1.59
C GLY A 188 -0.78 9.81 -2.57
N GLU A 189 -0.98 11.15 -2.64
CA GLU A 189 -0.42 12.01 -3.69
C GLU A 189 0.87 12.72 -3.29
N ASP A 190 1.23 12.74 -2.00
CA ASP A 190 2.36 13.53 -1.50
C ASP A 190 3.65 12.74 -1.34
N PRO A 191 4.77 13.18 -1.96
CA PRO A 191 6.06 12.49 -1.91
C PRO A 191 6.68 12.42 -0.51
N TYR A 192 6.57 13.49 0.29
CA TYR A 192 7.15 13.54 1.62
C TYR A 192 6.40 12.58 2.57
N LEU A 193 5.07 12.70 2.60
CA LEU A 193 4.23 11.84 3.45
C LEU A 193 4.41 10.36 3.08
N SER A 194 4.36 10.02 1.78
CA SER A 194 4.55 8.64 1.32
C SER A 194 5.92 8.09 1.73
N GLY A 195 6.97 8.90 1.64
CA GLY A 195 8.31 8.52 2.08
C GLY A 195 8.40 8.24 3.58
N VAL A 196 7.82 9.11 4.41
CA VAL A 196 7.84 8.99 5.87
C VAL A 196 7.02 7.77 6.32
N MET A 197 5.83 7.56 5.76
CA MET A 197 4.96 6.42 6.07
C MET A 197 5.58 5.09 5.60
N GLY A 198 6.13 5.05 4.38
CA GLY A 198 6.83 3.87 3.87
C GLY A 198 8.06 3.50 4.68
N ALA A 199 8.83 4.48 5.14
CA ALA A 199 9.98 4.26 6.03
C ALA A 199 9.55 3.70 7.39
N ALA A 200 8.51 4.24 8.00
CA ALA A 200 7.96 3.75 9.28
C ALA A 200 7.45 2.30 9.17
N LEU A 201 6.72 1.99 8.10
CA LEU A 201 6.23 0.63 7.85
C LEU A 201 7.39 -0.37 7.64
N THR A 202 8.43 0.03 6.89
CA THR A 202 9.66 -0.77 6.71
C THR A 202 10.34 -1.08 8.04
N GLN A 203 10.50 -0.07 8.91
CA GLN A 203 11.06 -0.25 10.25
C GLN A 203 10.21 -1.20 11.10
N GLY A 204 8.89 -1.12 10.99
CA GLY A 204 7.98 -2.04 11.65
C GLY A 204 8.17 -3.49 11.20
N TYR A 205 8.22 -3.75 9.90
CA TYR A 205 8.45 -5.10 9.37
C TYR A 205 9.81 -5.68 9.78
N GLN A 206 10.87 -4.91 9.65
CA GLN A 206 12.24 -5.42 9.79
C GLN A 206 12.78 -5.29 11.22
N GLY A 207 12.46 -4.20 11.91
CA GLY A 207 13.00 -3.88 13.22
C GLY A 207 14.52 -3.68 13.25
N ALA A 208 15.18 -3.72 12.08
CA ALA A 208 16.61 -3.52 11.91
C ALA A 208 16.92 -2.96 10.51
N ASP A 209 18.07 -2.32 10.37
CA ASP A 209 18.59 -1.80 9.11
C ASP A 209 19.28 -2.92 8.31
N MET A 210 18.67 -3.33 7.20
CA MET A 210 19.23 -4.40 6.34
C MET A 210 20.51 -3.99 5.58
N ARG A 211 20.98 -2.75 5.70
CA ARG A 211 22.32 -2.36 5.21
C ARG A 211 23.43 -2.88 6.12
N THR A 212 23.12 -3.22 7.37
CA THR A 212 24.05 -3.81 8.33
C THR A 212 24.11 -5.34 8.21
N GLU A 213 25.00 -5.99 8.96
CA GLU A 213 25.08 -7.46 9.06
C GLU A 213 24.22 -8.04 10.21
N GLU A 214 23.41 -7.19 10.84
CA GLU A 214 22.53 -7.62 11.94
C GLU A 214 21.51 -8.64 11.46
N ILE A 215 21.38 -9.74 12.23
CA ILE A 215 20.37 -10.76 11.95
C ILE A 215 19.04 -10.31 12.53
N LEU A 216 18.00 -10.25 11.69
CA LEU A 216 16.66 -9.89 12.12
C LEU A 216 16.17 -10.78 13.26
N ARG A 217 15.36 -10.23 14.15
CA ARG A 217 14.63 -11.01 15.15
C ARG A 217 13.69 -12.01 14.46
N ALA A 218 13.38 -13.12 15.13
CA ALA A 218 12.53 -14.17 14.53
C ALA A 218 11.05 -13.77 14.39
N ASP A 219 10.63 -12.67 14.98
CA ASP A 219 9.30 -12.06 14.88
C ASP A 219 9.26 -10.89 13.88
N ARG A 220 10.29 -10.75 13.05
CA ARG A 220 10.42 -9.74 11.99
C ARG A 220 10.64 -10.42 10.64
N ILE A 221 10.25 -9.72 9.58
CA ILE A 221 10.37 -10.18 8.19
C ILE A 221 11.05 -9.11 7.34
N MET A 222 11.66 -9.53 6.24
CA MET A 222 12.25 -8.59 5.28
C MET A 222 11.15 -7.85 4.52
N ALA A 223 11.28 -6.54 4.37
CA ALA A 223 10.44 -5.69 3.55
C ALA A 223 10.90 -5.65 2.09
N CYS A 224 9.98 -5.35 1.18
CA CYS A 224 10.25 -5.13 -0.24
C CYS A 224 9.58 -3.84 -0.70
N LEU A 225 10.38 -2.84 -1.01
CA LEU A 225 9.92 -1.56 -1.56
C LEU A 225 9.38 -1.76 -2.98
N LYS A 226 8.14 -1.33 -3.26
CA LYS A 226 7.52 -1.47 -4.58
C LYS A 226 6.70 -0.24 -4.98
N HIS A 227 6.37 -0.05 -6.26
CA HIS A 227 6.96 -0.72 -7.42
C HIS A 227 7.98 0.22 -8.05
N PHE A 228 9.24 -0.17 -8.12
CA PHE A 228 10.33 0.72 -8.54
C PHE A 228 10.48 0.70 -10.07
N ALA A 229 10.02 1.79 -10.79
CA ALA A 229 9.45 3.00 -10.20
C ALA A 229 8.36 3.59 -11.10
N LEU A 230 7.71 4.64 -10.59
CA LEU A 230 6.76 5.49 -11.32
C LEU A 230 5.41 4.85 -11.67
N TYR A 231 5.08 3.69 -11.13
CA TYR A 231 3.89 2.93 -11.54
C TYR A 231 2.57 3.68 -11.26
N GLY A 232 2.51 4.54 -10.23
CA GLY A 232 1.35 5.39 -9.97
C GLY A 232 1.12 6.52 -10.98
N ALA A 233 2.01 6.67 -11.98
CA ALA A 233 1.91 7.68 -13.03
C ALA A 233 1.41 7.14 -14.38
N VAL A 234 0.87 5.92 -14.39
CA VAL A 234 0.34 5.29 -15.62
C VAL A 234 -0.71 6.18 -16.29
N GLU A 235 -0.62 6.31 -17.62
CA GLU A 235 -1.49 7.16 -18.40
C GLU A 235 -2.97 6.81 -18.21
N SER A 236 -3.78 7.85 -17.97
CA SER A 236 -5.23 7.77 -17.72
C SER A 236 -5.62 6.94 -16.51
N GLY A 237 -4.71 6.69 -15.56
CA GLY A 237 -4.95 5.79 -14.42
C GLY A 237 -5.29 4.36 -14.83
N LYS A 238 -4.89 3.96 -16.06
CA LYS A 238 -5.17 2.62 -16.59
C LYS A 238 -4.07 1.65 -16.16
N GLU A 239 -4.46 0.58 -15.49
CA GLU A 239 -3.55 -0.46 -15.02
C GLU A 239 -2.65 -1.02 -16.15
N TYR A 240 -1.38 -1.27 -15.84
CA TYR A 240 -0.35 -1.77 -16.77
C TYR A 240 -0.05 -0.87 -17.97
N ASN A 241 -0.52 0.40 -17.96
CA ASN A 241 -0.26 1.33 -19.04
C ASN A 241 1.15 1.92 -18.94
N THR A 242 1.54 2.69 -19.96
CA THR A 242 2.84 3.35 -20.05
C THR A 242 2.95 4.55 -19.13
N VAL A 243 4.18 4.97 -18.89
CA VAL A 243 4.53 6.21 -18.17
C VAL A 243 5.46 7.03 -19.04
N ASP A 244 5.14 8.29 -19.23
CA ASP A 244 6.02 9.27 -19.90
C ASP A 244 6.11 10.55 -19.07
N MET A 245 7.33 10.91 -18.67
CA MET A 245 7.61 12.16 -17.97
C MET A 245 9.10 12.50 -18.02
N SER A 246 9.43 13.79 -17.81
CA SER A 246 10.82 14.23 -17.71
C SER A 246 11.52 13.67 -16.46
N ARG A 247 12.83 13.43 -16.55
CA ARG A 247 13.66 13.03 -15.40
C ARG A 247 13.62 14.04 -14.25
N ILE A 248 13.47 15.33 -14.55
CA ILE A 248 13.29 16.37 -13.53
C ILE A 248 12.03 16.10 -12.70
N ARG A 249 10.92 15.75 -13.36
CA ARG A 249 9.68 15.39 -12.67
C ARG A 249 9.82 14.09 -11.87
N MET A 250 10.50 13.09 -12.43
CA MET A 250 10.81 11.84 -11.70
C MET A 250 11.52 12.14 -10.38
N MET A 251 12.65 12.90 -10.44
CA MET A 251 13.50 13.16 -9.27
C MET A 251 12.83 14.05 -8.23
N ASN A 252 11.96 14.98 -8.61
CA ASN A 252 11.33 15.91 -7.67
C ASN A 252 9.97 15.43 -7.12
N GLN A 253 9.23 14.58 -7.84
CA GLN A 253 7.85 14.26 -7.49
C GLN A 253 7.62 12.76 -7.21
N TYR A 254 8.22 11.87 -8.00
CA TYR A 254 7.89 10.44 -7.91
C TYR A 254 8.94 9.60 -7.19
N LEU A 255 10.22 9.96 -7.28
CA LEU A 255 11.31 9.17 -6.69
C LEU A 255 11.62 9.44 -5.20
N PRO A 256 11.29 10.60 -4.61
CA PRO A 256 11.64 10.86 -3.22
C PRO A 256 11.13 9.83 -2.19
N PRO A 257 9.90 9.27 -2.29
CA PRO A 257 9.46 8.26 -1.32
C PRO A 257 10.27 6.97 -1.40
N TYR A 258 10.71 6.55 -2.59
CA TYR A 258 11.57 5.36 -2.72
C TYR A 258 12.94 5.61 -2.07
N GLU A 259 13.54 6.79 -2.29
CA GLU A 259 14.80 7.17 -1.66
C GLU A 259 14.69 7.15 -0.14
N ALA A 260 13.58 7.65 0.41
CA ALA A 260 13.33 7.65 1.86
C ALA A 260 13.30 6.21 2.43
N VAL A 261 12.64 5.27 1.75
CA VAL A 261 12.58 3.87 2.18
C VAL A 261 13.93 3.16 2.01
N VAL A 262 14.69 3.46 0.95
CA VAL A 262 16.06 2.96 0.80
C VAL A 262 16.93 3.45 1.94
N LYS A 263 16.82 4.72 2.31
CA LYS A 263 17.52 5.30 3.48
C LYS A 263 17.09 4.70 4.81
N ALA A 264 15.86 4.21 4.92
CA ALA A 264 15.37 3.46 6.08
C ALA A 264 15.94 2.03 6.16
N GLY A 265 16.70 1.57 5.16
CA GLY A 265 17.40 0.28 5.19
C GLY A 265 16.58 -0.91 4.74
N VAL A 266 15.70 -0.75 3.75
CA VAL A 266 14.91 -1.84 3.17
C VAL A 266 15.79 -2.95 2.59
N GLY A 267 15.37 -4.22 2.76
CA GLY A 267 16.15 -5.39 2.37
C GLY A 267 16.03 -5.79 0.89
N SER A 268 14.93 -5.46 0.24
CA SER A 268 14.69 -5.76 -1.18
C SER A 268 13.88 -4.66 -1.85
N VAL A 269 13.93 -4.62 -3.18
CA VAL A 269 13.18 -3.71 -4.04
C VAL A 269 12.53 -4.53 -5.15
N MET A 270 11.30 -4.20 -5.54
CA MET A 270 10.59 -4.83 -6.66
C MET A 270 10.47 -3.84 -7.83
N SER A 271 10.86 -4.26 -9.04
CA SER A 271 10.69 -3.45 -10.24
C SER A 271 9.22 -3.33 -10.64
N SER A 272 8.86 -2.23 -11.30
CA SER A 272 7.49 -2.00 -11.81
C SER A 272 7.29 -2.61 -13.20
N PHE A 273 6.02 -2.66 -13.65
CA PHE A 273 5.62 -3.18 -14.97
C PHE A 273 5.82 -2.19 -16.12
N ASN A 274 5.75 -0.88 -15.84
CA ASN A 274 5.69 0.18 -16.85
C ASN A 274 7.04 0.45 -17.52
N LEU A 275 6.99 1.23 -18.61
CA LEU A 275 8.18 1.82 -19.23
C LEU A 275 8.69 3.01 -18.40
N ILE A 276 10.01 3.22 -18.45
CA ILE A 276 10.70 4.43 -17.97
C ILE A 276 11.64 4.87 -19.07
N ASP A 277 11.47 6.10 -19.59
CA ASP A 277 12.24 6.58 -20.77
C ASP A 277 12.18 5.55 -21.92
N TYR A 278 11.00 5.06 -22.27
CA TYR A 278 10.76 4.05 -23.32
C TYR A 278 11.47 2.70 -23.11
N THR A 279 12.00 2.42 -21.92
CA THR A 279 12.62 1.15 -21.58
C THR A 279 11.82 0.46 -20.47
N PRO A 280 11.52 -0.85 -20.58
CA PRO A 280 10.86 -1.57 -19.48
C PRO A 280 11.61 -1.36 -18.15
N ALA A 281 10.89 -1.03 -17.09
CA ALA A 281 11.52 -0.74 -15.79
C ALA A 281 12.47 -1.86 -15.37
N THR A 282 12.07 -3.12 -15.49
CA THR A 282 12.87 -4.32 -15.17
C THR A 282 14.20 -4.39 -15.94
N ALA A 283 14.30 -3.75 -17.12
CA ALA A 283 15.50 -3.69 -17.97
C ALA A 283 16.16 -2.30 -18.02
N ASN A 284 15.72 -1.36 -17.18
CA ASN A 284 16.23 0.00 -17.20
C ASN A 284 17.47 0.17 -16.32
N HIS A 285 18.65 0.08 -16.96
CA HIS A 285 19.94 0.20 -16.25
C HIS A 285 20.11 1.52 -15.49
N TRP A 286 19.67 2.66 -16.07
CA TRP A 286 19.77 3.95 -15.40
C TRP A 286 19.02 3.96 -14.07
N MET A 287 17.77 3.47 -14.06
CA MET A 287 16.96 3.43 -12.85
C MET A 287 17.48 2.39 -11.84
N MET A 288 17.70 1.13 -12.28
CA MET A 288 18.04 0.01 -11.40
C MET A 288 19.46 0.05 -10.87
N THR A 289 20.40 0.57 -11.66
CA THR A 289 21.82 0.59 -11.29
C THR A 289 22.31 2.00 -10.94
N ASP A 290 22.11 3.00 -11.82
CA ASP A 290 22.70 4.30 -11.58
C ASP A 290 22.00 5.06 -10.46
N VAL A 291 20.65 5.12 -10.46
CA VAL A 291 19.87 5.79 -9.42
C VAL A 291 19.85 4.94 -8.14
N LEU A 292 19.27 3.74 -8.20
CA LEU A 292 19.02 2.93 -7.01
C LEU A 292 20.31 2.53 -6.28
N ARG A 293 21.31 2.02 -7.00
CA ARG A 293 22.50 1.46 -6.37
C ARG A 293 23.65 2.45 -6.25
N LYS A 294 23.99 3.21 -7.31
CA LYS A 294 25.13 4.13 -7.29
C LYS A 294 24.79 5.43 -6.55
N GLN A 295 23.65 6.05 -6.85
CA GLN A 295 23.27 7.33 -6.26
C GLN A 295 22.74 7.15 -4.84
N TRP A 296 21.80 6.22 -4.60
CA TRP A 296 21.17 6.02 -3.28
C TRP A 296 21.87 4.97 -2.40
N GLY A 297 22.78 4.19 -2.96
CA GLY A 297 23.58 3.22 -2.22
C GLY A 297 22.83 1.98 -1.75
N PHE A 298 21.74 1.57 -2.43
CA PHE A 298 21.00 0.36 -2.12
C PHE A 298 21.89 -0.89 -2.15
N LYS A 299 21.84 -1.71 -1.10
CA LYS A 299 22.69 -2.89 -0.91
C LYS A 299 21.95 -4.23 -1.01
N GLY A 300 20.62 -4.22 -0.92
CA GLY A 300 19.80 -5.42 -1.02
C GLY A 300 19.68 -5.98 -2.45
N PHE A 301 18.80 -6.95 -2.63
CA PHE A 301 18.53 -7.51 -3.97
C PHE A 301 17.28 -6.87 -4.60
N LEU A 302 17.24 -6.88 -5.92
CA LEU A 302 16.14 -6.41 -6.74
C LEU A 302 15.42 -7.62 -7.34
N VAL A 303 14.12 -7.76 -7.04
CA VAL A 303 13.23 -8.76 -7.62
C VAL A 303 12.35 -8.11 -8.68
N THR A 304 11.96 -8.85 -9.71
CA THR A 304 10.94 -8.37 -10.66
C THR A 304 9.56 -8.40 -10.04
N ASP A 305 8.62 -7.63 -10.60
CA ASP A 305 7.21 -7.94 -10.42
C ASP A 305 6.83 -9.21 -11.20
N TYR A 306 5.58 -9.69 -11.04
CA TYR A 306 5.10 -10.97 -11.56
C TYR A 306 5.27 -11.07 -13.06
N ALA A 307 6.10 -12.00 -13.51
CA ALA A 307 6.42 -12.29 -14.91
C ALA A 307 6.97 -11.11 -15.73
N SER A 308 7.43 -10.00 -15.11
CA SER A 308 7.77 -8.78 -15.85
C SER A 308 9.02 -8.91 -16.75
N ILE A 309 9.88 -9.95 -16.58
CA ILE A 309 10.91 -10.26 -17.61
C ILE A 309 10.24 -10.76 -18.89
N ALA A 310 9.21 -11.61 -18.80
CA ALA A 310 8.51 -12.09 -19.99
C ALA A 310 7.74 -10.96 -20.70
N GLU A 311 7.27 -9.96 -19.95
CA GLU A 311 6.58 -8.79 -20.51
C GLU A 311 7.47 -7.87 -21.33
N ILE A 312 8.80 -7.93 -21.18
CA ILE A 312 9.77 -7.20 -22.04
C ILE A 312 9.54 -7.52 -23.52
N LEU A 313 9.08 -8.73 -23.83
CA LEU A 313 8.71 -9.12 -25.19
C LEU A 313 7.52 -8.32 -25.71
N ASN A 314 6.50 -8.14 -24.89
CA ASN A 314 5.30 -7.37 -25.25
C ASN A 314 5.61 -5.88 -25.40
N HIS A 315 6.57 -5.36 -24.65
CA HIS A 315 7.09 -4.01 -24.83
C HIS A 315 7.91 -3.84 -26.11
N GLY A 316 8.29 -4.95 -26.78
CA GLY A 316 8.99 -4.93 -28.07
C GLY A 316 10.47 -4.58 -27.99
N THR A 317 11.10 -4.69 -26.82
CA THR A 317 12.53 -4.39 -26.63
C THR A 317 13.42 -5.62 -26.60
N ALA A 318 12.84 -6.83 -26.57
CA ALA A 318 13.55 -8.11 -26.73
C ALA A 318 12.81 -9.02 -27.72
N LYS A 319 13.54 -9.76 -28.53
CA LYS A 319 12.98 -10.69 -29.54
C LYS A 319 12.51 -12.02 -28.94
N ASP A 320 13.13 -12.43 -27.85
CA ASP A 320 12.86 -13.71 -27.18
C ASP A 320 13.17 -13.60 -25.67
N LEU A 321 12.74 -14.61 -24.90
CA LEU A 321 12.88 -14.63 -23.45
C LEU A 321 14.35 -14.68 -23.00
N LYS A 322 15.26 -15.21 -23.84
CA LYS A 322 16.70 -15.23 -23.57
C LYS A 322 17.25 -13.79 -23.58
N GLU A 323 16.96 -13.02 -24.64
CA GLU A 323 17.40 -11.64 -24.73
C GLU A 323 16.78 -10.76 -23.62
N ALA A 324 15.52 -10.99 -23.27
CA ALA A 324 14.87 -10.32 -22.14
C ALA A 324 15.57 -10.63 -20.81
N SER A 325 16.00 -11.89 -20.59
CA SER A 325 16.76 -12.28 -19.38
C SER A 325 18.14 -11.60 -19.32
N GLU A 326 18.82 -11.45 -20.44
CA GLU A 326 20.09 -10.75 -20.55
C GLU A 326 19.93 -9.26 -20.20
N GLN A 327 18.92 -8.59 -20.79
CA GLN A 327 18.64 -7.18 -20.53
C GLN A 327 18.32 -6.93 -19.05
N ALA A 328 17.48 -7.77 -18.43
CA ALA A 328 17.09 -7.65 -17.03
C ALA A 328 18.30 -7.81 -16.09
N LEU A 329 19.10 -8.87 -16.27
CA LEU A 329 20.29 -9.12 -15.44
C LEU A 329 21.30 -7.96 -15.54
N LEU A 330 21.61 -7.52 -16.78
CA LEU A 330 22.57 -6.44 -17.04
C LEU A 330 22.07 -5.06 -16.55
N ALA A 331 20.75 -4.87 -16.44
CA ALA A 331 20.17 -3.68 -15.82
C ALA A 331 20.36 -3.67 -14.30
N GLY A 332 20.61 -4.82 -13.66
CA GLY A 332 20.82 -4.94 -12.22
C GLY A 332 19.69 -5.67 -11.48
N THR A 333 18.78 -6.34 -12.19
CA THR A 333 17.75 -7.21 -11.64
C THR A 333 18.38 -8.51 -11.14
N ASP A 334 18.12 -8.87 -9.87
CA ASP A 334 18.79 -10.01 -9.22
C ASP A 334 17.88 -11.26 -9.15
N MET A 335 16.56 -11.12 -9.15
CA MET A 335 15.64 -12.25 -8.96
C MET A 335 14.44 -12.16 -9.91
N ASP A 336 14.14 -13.24 -10.58
CA ASP A 336 13.05 -13.42 -11.55
C ASP A 336 11.82 -14.01 -10.85
N MET A 337 10.74 -13.23 -10.76
CA MET A 337 9.45 -13.72 -10.25
C MET A 337 8.61 -14.26 -11.41
N CYS A 338 8.45 -15.58 -11.45
CA CYS A 338 7.53 -16.34 -12.32
C CYS A 338 7.81 -16.38 -13.83
N SER A 339 8.78 -15.67 -14.39
CA SER A 339 9.08 -15.77 -15.83
C SER A 339 9.82 -17.07 -16.18
N ASN A 340 10.54 -17.67 -15.23
CA ASN A 340 11.50 -18.76 -15.48
C ASN A 340 12.58 -18.40 -16.52
N ALA A 341 12.81 -17.12 -16.77
CA ALA A 341 13.71 -16.62 -17.80
C ALA A 341 15.18 -16.90 -17.41
N PHE A 342 15.53 -16.54 -16.18
CA PHE A 342 16.90 -16.72 -15.69
C PHE A 342 17.31 -18.20 -15.65
N VAL A 343 16.49 -19.05 -15.07
CA VAL A 343 16.80 -20.50 -14.93
C VAL A 343 16.92 -21.19 -16.28
N LYS A 344 16.11 -20.78 -17.27
CA LYS A 344 16.10 -21.40 -18.60
C LYS A 344 17.25 -20.96 -19.52
N HIS A 345 17.69 -19.69 -19.40
CA HIS A 345 18.49 -19.06 -20.44
C HIS A 345 19.86 -18.55 -20.01
N LEU A 346 20.08 -18.14 -18.75
CA LEU A 346 21.32 -17.49 -18.36
C LEU A 346 22.56 -18.38 -18.49
N ALA A 347 22.46 -19.72 -18.29
CA ALA A 347 23.59 -20.62 -18.49
C ALA A 347 24.05 -20.62 -19.96
N GLN A 348 23.10 -20.59 -20.91
CA GLN A 348 23.40 -20.44 -22.33
C GLN A 348 24.01 -19.07 -22.64
N SER A 349 23.46 -18.00 -22.07
CA SER A 349 23.95 -16.64 -22.28
C SER A 349 25.39 -16.47 -21.79
N VAL A 350 25.78 -17.13 -20.68
CA VAL A 350 27.17 -17.17 -20.21
C VAL A 350 28.07 -17.93 -21.24
N ALA A 351 27.63 -19.07 -21.71
CA ALA A 351 28.40 -19.85 -22.71
C ALA A 351 28.60 -19.09 -24.03
N GLU A 352 27.64 -18.22 -24.39
CA GLU A 352 27.70 -17.34 -25.56
C GLU A 352 28.44 -16.01 -25.31
N GLY A 353 28.87 -15.73 -24.07
CA GLY A 353 29.55 -14.48 -23.69
C GLY A 353 28.65 -13.23 -23.71
N LYS A 354 27.33 -13.41 -23.63
CA LYS A 354 26.34 -12.30 -23.56
C LYS A 354 26.23 -11.68 -22.19
N VAL A 355 26.38 -12.51 -21.16
CA VAL A 355 26.53 -12.12 -19.76
C VAL A 355 27.71 -12.87 -19.18
N THR A 356 28.27 -12.37 -18.08
CA THR A 356 29.41 -13.02 -17.41
C THR A 356 28.96 -13.86 -16.21
N GLU A 357 29.76 -14.84 -15.79
CA GLU A 357 29.49 -15.55 -14.53
C GLU A 357 29.53 -14.60 -13.34
N GLU A 358 30.31 -13.50 -13.43
CA GLU A 358 30.38 -12.48 -12.36
C GLU A 358 29.05 -11.71 -12.21
N ASP A 359 28.34 -11.41 -13.29
CA ASP A 359 27.00 -10.80 -13.22
C ASP A 359 26.04 -11.69 -12.39
N ILE A 360 26.10 -13.02 -12.64
CA ILE A 360 25.33 -14.01 -11.87
C ILE A 360 25.82 -14.11 -10.43
N ASN A 361 27.12 -14.07 -10.18
CA ASN A 361 27.71 -14.09 -8.84
C ASN A 361 27.23 -12.90 -8.01
N ILE A 362 27.19 -11.71 -8.58
CA ILE A 362 26.71 -10.48 -7.91
C ILE A 362 25.24 -10.63 -7.49
N ALA A 363 24.37 -11.06 -8.39
CA ALA A 363 22.96 -11.27 -8.11
C ALA A 363 22.73 -12.36 -7.04
N CYS A 364 23.37 -13.51 -7.21
CA CYS A 364 23.30 -14.62 -6.26
C CYS A 364 23.77 -14.22 -4.86
N ARG A 365 24.88 -13.52 -4.76
CA ARG A 365 25.43 -13.03 -3.49
C ARG A 365 24.42 -12.20 -2.71
N ARG A 366 23.75 -11.24 -3.34
CA ARG A 366 22.75 -10.36 -2.68
C ARG A 366 21.60 -11.16 -2.09
N ILE A 367 21.15 -12.19 -2.77
CA ILE A 367 20.08 -13.08 -2.28
C ILE A 367 20.57 -13.92 -1.10
N LEU A 368 21.80 -14.46 -1.16
CA LEU A 368 22.40 -15.21 -0.06
C LEU A 368 22.65 -14.34 1.17
N GLU A 369 23.07 -13.08 0.99
CA GLU A 369 23.21 -12.11 2.07
C GLU A 369 21.87 -11.81 2.76
N ALA A 370 20.77 -11.68 2.00
CA ALA A 370 19.43 -11.54 2.57
C ALA A 370 19.05 -12.77 3.41
N LYS A 371 19.28 -13.99 2.91
CA LYS A 371 19.07 -15.24 3.67
C LYS A 371 19.90 -15.31 4.94
N TYR A 372 21.13 -14.80 4.90
CA TYR A 372 22.01 -14.73 6.09
C TYR A 372 21.42 -13.78 7.14
N LYS A 373 21.04 -12.57 6.74
CA LYS A 373 20.45 -11.55 7.62
C LYS A 373 19.10 -11.97 8.19
N LEU A 374 18.33 -12.80 7.47
CA LEU A 374 17.14 -13.48 7.97
C LEU A 374 17.47 -14.62 8.97
N GLY A 375 18.75 -14.95 9.18
CA GLY A 375 19.19 -16.01 10.08
C GLY A 375 18.89 -17.43 9.60
N LEU A 376 18.55 -17.60 8.33
CA LEU A 376 18.14 -18.89 7.76
C LEU A 376 19.30 -19.90 7.71
N PHE A 377 20.53 -19.44 7.59
CA PHE A 377 21.70 -20.35 7.61
C PHE A 377 22.05 -20.82 9.03
N SER A 378 21.72 -20.05 10.07
CA SER A 378 21.88 -20.49 11.45
C SER A 378 20.78 -21.46 11.85
N ASN A 379 19.56 -21.20 11.40
CA ASN A 379 18.41 -22.04 11.66
C ASN A 379 17.39 -21.91 10.51
N PRO A 380 17.36 -22.85 9.56
CA PRO A 380 16.44 -22.79 8.42
C PRO A 380 14.97 -22.90 8.78
N TYR A 381 14.66 -23.35 10.01
CA TYR A 381 13.29 -23.50 10.53
C TYR A 381 12.90 -22.44 11.54
N ARG A 382 13.67 -21.35 11.68
CA ARG A 382 13.41 -20.34 12.74
C ARG A 382 12.04 -19.67 12.63
N TYR A 383 11.45 -19.63 11.42
CA TYR A 383 10.10 -19.14 11.15
C TYR A 383 9.03 -20.24 11.25
N CYS A 384 9.41 -21.52 11.39
CA CYS A 384 8.49 -22.66 11.52
C CYS A 384 8.23 -22.99 13.00
N ASN A 385 7.64 -22.06 13.76
CA ASN A 385 7.39 -22.23 15.19
C ASN A 385 5.90 -22.44 15.49
N THR A 386 5.53 -23.71 15.76
CA THR A 386 4.12 -24.09 16.00
C THR A 386 3.50 -23.44 17.23
N LYS A 387 4.29 -23.06 18.25
CA LYS A 387 3.77 -22.32 19.41
C LYS A 387 3.37 -20.91 19.01
N ARG A 388 4.27 -20.17 18.35
CA ARG A 388 4.00 -18.81 17.86
C ARG A 388 2.82 -18.80 16.88
N ASN A 389 2.74 -19.78 16.00
CA ASN A 389 1.63 -19.90 15.04
C ASN A 389 0.25 -19.91 15.74
N LYS A 390 0.18 -20.52 16.93
CA LYS A 390 -1.07 -20.56 17.73
C LYS A 390 -1.32 -19.34 18.61
N THR A 391 -0.26 -18.64 19.03
CA THR A 391 -0.38 -17.56 20.03
C THR A 391 -0.32 -16.16 19.42
N ASP A 392 0.39 -16.01 18.31
CA ASP A 392 0.72 -14.69 17.76
C ASP A 392 -0.25 -14.23 16.67
N ILE A 393 -0.96 -15.17 16.00
CA ILE A 393 -1.88 -14.89 14.90
C ILE A 393 -3.26 -14.55 15.44
N TYR A 394 -3.82 -13.41 15.00
CA TYR A 394 -5.17 -12.91 15.33
C TYR A 394 -5.44 -12.87 16.85
N SER A 395 -4.41 -12.50 17.62
CA SER A 395 -4.51 -12.38 19.08
C SER A 395 -5.41 -11.20 19.47
N ALA A 396 -5.96 -11.25 20.70
CA ALA A 396 -6.77 -10.15 21.22
C ALA A 396 -6.01 -8.80 21.24
N GLU A 397 -4.71 -8.84 21.54
CA GLU A 397 -3.83 -7.65 21.49
C GLU A 397 -3.73 -7.10 20.08
N ASN A 398 -3.46 -7.94 19.07
CA ASN A 398 -3.34 -7.53 17.68
C ASN A 398 -4.66 -6.92 17.17
N ARG A 399 -5.80 -7.54 17.51
CA ARG A 399 -7.13 -7.04 17.18
C ARG A 399 -7.43 -5.68 17.80
N GLN A 400 -7.04 -5.48 19.08
CA GLN A 400 -7.23 -4.19 19.72
C GLN A 400 -6.39 -3.09 19.03
N ILE A 401 -5.14 -3.39 18.67
CA ILE A 401 -4.30 -2.47 17.90
C ILE A 401 -4.95 -2.14 16.54
N ALA A 402 -5.49 -3.15 15.83
CA ALA A 402 -6.15 -2.93 14.55
C ALA A 402 -7.41 -2.05 14.69
N ARG A 403 -8.21 -2.24 15.75
CA ARG A 403 -9.37 -1.40 16.07
C ARG A 403 -8.96 0.04 16.35
N ASP A 404 -7.92 0.24 17.17
CA ASP A 404 -7.45 1.57 17.53
C ASP A 404 -6.92 2.32 16.31
N VAL A 405 -6.08 1.68 15.51
CA VAL A 405 -5.55 2.25 14.26
C VAL A 405 -6.67 2.55 13.27
N ALA A 406 -7.64 1.64 13.10
CA ALA A 406 -8.76 1.88 12.19
C ALA A 406 -9.54 3.14 12.54
N ALA A 407 -9.81 3.36 13.83
CA ALA A 407 -10.52 4.55 14.28
C ALA A 407 -9.79 5.88 13.98
N GLU A 408 -8.45 5.86 13.90
CA GLU A 408 -7.64 7.02 13.56
C GLU A 408 -7.63 7.34 12.06
N THR A 409 -8.00 6.37 11.21
CA THR A 409 -7.96 6.53 9.75
C THR A 409 -9.22 7.11 9.14
N PHE A 410 -10.34 7.09 9.86
CA PHE A 410 -11.61 7.59 9.34
C PHE A 410 -11.59 9.11 9.22
N VAL A 411 -11.98 9.62 8.05
CA VAL A 411 -11.98 11.04 7.76
C VAL A 411 -13.42 11.58 7.79
N LEU A 412 -13.70 12.42 8.76
CA LEU A 412 -14.98 13.13 8.83
C LEU A 412 -14.99 14.28 7.80
N LEU A 413 -15.74 14.11 6.70
CA LEU A 413 -15.80 15.07 5.61
C LEU A 413 -16.85 16.16 5.82
N LYS A 414 -17.96 15.83 6.50
CA LYS A 414 -19.08 16.73 6.74
C LYS A 414 -19.81 16.33 8.03
N ASN A 415 -20.26 17.31 8.83
CA ASN A 415 -21.04 17.08 10.05
C ASN A 415 -21.93 18.28 10.38
N GLU A 416 -22.98 18.49 9.58
CA GLU A 416 -23.92 19.59 9.78
C GLU A 416 -24.75 19.39 11.05
N GLY A 417 -24.93 20.47 11.79
CA GLY A 417 -25.73 20.46 13.03
C GLY A 417 -25.14 19.57 14.13
N ASN A 418 -23.87 19.15 14.02
CA ASN A 418 -23.25 18.20 14.94
C ASN A 418 -24.08 16.89 15.05
N LEU A 419 -24.54 16.35 13.92
CA LEU A 419 -25.30 15.11 13.86
C LEU A 419 -24.49 13.92 14.44
N LEU A 420 -23.21 13.85 14.15
CA LEU A 420 -22.26 12.95 14.80
C LEU A 420 -21.57 13.66 15.98
N PRO A 421 -21.31 12.95 17.10
CA PRO A 421 -21.60 11.54 17.34
C PRO A 421 -23.07 11.26 17.65
N LEU A 422 -23.56 10.11 17.21
CA LEU A 422 -24.93 9.66 17.48
C LEU A 422 -25.10 9.26 18.94
N LYS A 423 -26.32 9.43 19.47
CA LYS A 423 -26.67 8.90 20.78
C LYS A 423 -27.13 7.44 20.64
N LYS A 424 -26.73 6.59 21.58
CA LYS A 424 -27.17 5.17 21.65
C LYS A 424 -28.61 5.11 22.23
N GLN A 425 -29.60 5.63 21.48
CA GLN A 425 -31.02 5.70 21.89
C GLN A 425 -31.96 5.67 20.69
N GLY A 426 -33.24 5.37 20.92
CA GLY A 426 -34.29 5.39 19.88
C GLY A 426 -34.12 4.27 18.84
N LYS A 427 -34.47 4.56 17.60
CA LYS A 427 -34.41 3.62 16.47
C LYS A 427 -33.37 4.11 15.46
N ILE A 428 -32.37 3.29 15.16
CA ILE A 428 -31.32 3.56 14.17
C ILE A 428 -31.52 2.60 13.01
N ALA A 429 -31.65 3.12 11.78
CA ALA A 429 -31.68 2.29 10.59
C ALA A 429 -30.28 2.16 10.00
N LEU A 430 -29.74 0.95 9.91
CA LEU A 430 -28.53 0.63 9.17
C LEU A 430 -28.93 0.13 7.78
N ILE A 431 -28.55 0.86 6.74
CA ILE A 431 -28.93 0.58 5.36
C ILE A 431 -27.69 0.57 4.47
N GLY A 432 -27.61 -0.38 3.56
CA GLY A 432 -26.54 -0.45 2.57
C GLY A 432 -25.99 -1.85 2.36
N PRO A 433 -25.51 -2.14 1.14
CA PRO A 433 -25.00 -3.46 0.78
C PRO A 433 -23.70 -3.83 1.51
N LEU A 434 -22.96 -2.84 2.06
CA LEU A 434 -21.70 -3.06 2.76
C LEU A 434 -21.85 -3.18 4.28
N ALA A 435 -23.09 -3.11 4.79
CA ALA A 435 -23.35 -3.17 6.24
C ALA A 435 -23.14 -4.57 6.84
N ASP A 436 -23.42 -5.64 6.08
CA ASP A 436 -23.39 -7.02 6.56
C ASP A 436 -22.51 -7.90 5.64
N THR A 437 -21.24 -7.55 5.54
CA THR A 437 -20.23 -8.28 4.74
C THR A 437 -18.92 -8.36 5.51
N ARG A 438 -18.21 -9.50 5.41
CA ARG A 438 -16.89 -9.72 6.03
C ARG A 438 -15.75 -9.57 5.04
N ASN A 439 -15.98 -9.91 3.78
CA ASN A 439 -14.94 -9.94 2.76
C ASN A 439 -14.62 -8.55 2.22
N ASN A 440 -15.62 -7.66 2.13
CA ASN A 440 -15.43 -6.33 1.54
C ASN A 440 -14.82 -5.30 2.49
N ILE A 441 -14.90 -5.51 3.80
CA ILE A 441 -14.41 -4.55 4.80
C ILE A 441 -12.88 -4.46 4.88
N VAL A 442 -12.18 -5.46 4.35
CA VAL A 442 -10.71 -5.56 4.44
C VAL A 442 -9.99 -4.92 3.25
N GLY A 443 -10.64 -4.76 2.11
CA GLY A 443 -10.02 -4.22 0.90
C GLY A 443 -9.05 -5.17 0.21
N THR A 444 -8.27 -4.64 -0.74
CA THR A 444 -7.38 -5.39 -1.60
C THR A 444 -6.05 -5.74 -0.94
N TRP A 445 -5.40 -6.79 -1.47
CA TRP A 445 -4.20 -7.45 -0.98
C TRP A 445 -4.32 -7.89 0.49
N SER A 446 -5.45 -8.51 0.81
CA SER A 446 -5.67 -9.21 2.08
C SER A 446 -5.57 -10.73 1.88
N VAL A 447 -4.45 -11.20 1.30
CA VAL A 447 -4.28 -12.58 0.79
C VAL A 447 -4.37 -13.66 1.87
N ALA A 448 -4.03 -13.33 3.11
CA ALA A 448 -4.10 -14.24 4.24
C ALA A 448 -5.36 -14.06 5.10
N GLN A 449 -6.32 -13.24 4.68
CA GLN A 449 -7.54 -12.96 5.42
C GLN A 449 -8.27 -14.21 5.90
N ALA A 450 -9.00 -14.07 7.02
CA ALA A 450 -9.83 -15.10 7.63
C ALA A 450 -11.23 -14.54 7.93
N PRO A 451 -12.08 -14.28 6.90
CA PRO A 451 -13.34 -13.55 7.02
C PRO A 451 -14.31 -14.16 8.04
N GLU A 452 -14.24 -15.47 8.25
CA GLU A 452 -15.06 -16.19 9.24
C GLU A 452 -14.81 -15.72 10.70
N LYS A 453 -13.68 -15.02 10.94
CA LYS A 453 -13.32 -14.48 12.25
C LYS A 453 -13.74 -13.01 12.44
N TYR A 454 -14.09 -12.29 11.34
CA TYR A 454 -14.33 -10.86 11.37
C TYR A 454 -15.76 -10.52 11.75
N THR A 455 -15.95 -9.35 12.36
CA THR A 455 -17.26 -8.83 12.76
C THR A 455 -17.79 -7.86 11.71
N THR A 456 -19.02 -8.04 11.23
CA THR A 456 -19.64 -7.09 10.30
C THR A 456 -20.03 -5.79 11.01
N ILE A 457 -20.26 -4.72 10.26
CA ILE A 457 -20.74 -3.45 10.84
C ILE A 457 -22.07 -3.66 11.55
N LYS A 458 -22.97 -4.45 10.95
CA LYS A 458 -24.27 -4.79 11.55
C LYS A 458 -24.09 -5.48 12.90
N GLU A 459 -23.27 -6.52 12.98
CA GLU A 459 -22.99 -7.24 14.24
C GLU A 459 -22.38 -6.33 15.30
N ALA A 460 -21.43 -5.46 14.91
CA ALA A 460 -20.81 -4.50 15.82
C ALA A 460 -21.84 -3.48 16.34
N MET A 461 -22.71 -2.96 15.48
CA MET A 461 -23.79 -2.04 15.90
C MET A 461 -24.84 -2.73 16.76
N GLU A 462 -25.23 -3.96 16.47
CA GLU A 462 -26.12 -4.76 17.34
C GLU A 462 -25.55 -4.87 18.75
N LYS A 463 -24.27 -5.21 18.87
CA LYS A 463 -23.55 -5.29 20.14
C LYS A 463 -23.45 -3.92 20.85
N ALA A 464 -23.13 -2.85 20.14
CA ALA A 464 -22.96 -1.53 20.73
C ALA A 464 -24.26 -0.89 21.24
N LEU A 465 -25.40 -1.28 20.64
CA LEU A 465 -26.73 -0.78 20.92
C LEU A 465 -27.55 -1.70 21.84
N ASP A 466 -27.02 -2.87 22.19
CA ASP A 466 -27.75 -3.85 23.02
C ASP A 466 -28.27 -3.22 24.33
N GLY A 467 -29.56 -3.39 24.58
CA GLY A 467 -30.27 -2.81 25.72
C GLY A 467 -30.41 -1.29 25.75
N LYS A 468 -29.93 -0.55 24.70
CA LYS A 468 -29.93 0.93 24.65
C LYS A 468 -30.78 1.53 23.53
N ALA A 469 -30.74 0.92 22.36
CA ALA A 469 -31.45 1.39 21.16
C ALA A 469 -31.88 0.21 20.28
N THR A 470 -32.81 0.46 19.36
CA THR A 470 -33.25 -0.54 18.38
C THR A 470 -32.52 -0.35 17.07
N LEU A 471 -31.82 -1.37 16.60
CA LEU A 471 -31.24 -1.40 15.26
C LEU A 471 -32.25 -2.01 14.26
N LEU A 472 -32.54 -1.26 13.21
CA LEU A 472 -33.30 -1.73 12.05
C LEU A 472 -32.33 -1.94 10.90
N TYR A 473 -32.45 -3.05 10.14
CA TYR A 473 -31.50 -3.34 9.06
C TYR A 473 -32.18 -3.67 7.74
N ALA A 474 -31.62 -3.13 6.65
CA ALA A 474 -31.91 -3.54 5.28
C ALA A 474 -30.65 -3.39 4.40
N GLN A 475 -30.37 -4.35 3.54
CA GLN A 475 -29.34 -4.22 2.52
C GLN A 475 -29.66 -3.06 1.54
N GLY A 476 -30.89 -2.86 1.18
CA GLY A 476 -31.43 -1.71 0.44
C GLY A 476 -31.19 -1.70 -1.05
N SER A 477 -30.03 -2.12 -1.52
CA SER A 477 -29.69 -2.21 -2.94
C SER A 477 -28.73 -3.36 -3.23
N ASN A 478 -28.58 -3.68 -4.50
CA ASN A 478 -27.41 -4.40 -5.02
C ASN A 478 -26.18 -3.47 -5.00
N ILE A 479 -24.99 -3.96 -5.37
CA ILE A 479 -23.81 -3.11 -5.57
C ILE A 479 -23.91 -2.33 -6.87
N TRP A 480 -24.23 -3.03 -7.98
CA TRP A 480 -24.46 -2.48 -9.30
C TRP A 480 -25.84 -2.89 -9.82
N ARG A 481 -26.42 -2.10 -10.71
CA ARG A 481 -27.58 -2.54 -11.51
C ARG A 481 -27.20 -3.65 -12.49
N ASN A 482 -25.98 -3.61 -12.98
CA ASN A 482 -25.46 -4.65 -13.86
C ASN A 482 -24.94 -5.84 -13.04
N HIS A 483 -25.70 -6.95 -13.08
CA HIS A 483 -25.37 -8.18 -12.36
C HIS A 483 -24.00 -8.77 -12.75
N GLU A 484 -23.60 -8.67 -14.02
CA GLU A 484 -22.31 -9.20 -14.46
C GLU A 484 -21.13 -8.46 -13.82
N LEU A 485 -21.26 -7.15 -13.60
CA LEU A 485 -20.22 -6.38 -12.88
C LEU A 485 -20.07 -6.86 -11.42
N GLN A 486 -21.19 -7.08 -10.73
CA GLN A 486 -21.15 -7.61 -9.36
C GLN A 486 -20.64 -9.05 -9.30
N LYS A 487 -21.03 -9.88 -10.26
CA LYS A 487 -20.68 -11.30 -10.33
C LYS A 487 -19.21 -11.55 -10.71
N ASN A 488 -18.60 -10.66 -11.47
CA ASN A 488 -17.21 -10.81 -11.92
C ASN A 488 -16.20 -10.55 -10.78
N GLY A 489 -16.55 -9.77 -9.75
CA GLY A 489 -15.73 -9.56 -8.57
C GLY A 489 -15.87 -10.71 -7.56
N GLU A 490 -14.74 -11.19 -7.01
CA GLU A 490 -14.80 -12.26 -5.99
C GLU A 490 -15.46 -11.79 -4.70
N GLN A 491 -15.19 -10.58 -4.28
CA GLN A 491 -15.74 -9.99 -3.07
C GLN A 491 -17.20 -9.52 -3.29
N GLY A 492 -17.52 -9.00 -4.46
CA GLY A 492 -18.87 -8.61 -4.85
C GLY A 492 -19.85 -9.78 -4.84
N LYS A 493 -19.40 -10.99 -5.17
CA LYS A 493 -20.21 -12.23 -5.09
C LYS A 493 -20.70 -12.55 -3.68
N SER A 494 -20.00 -12.10 -2.64
CA SER A 494 -20.38 -12.35 -1.24
C SER A 494 -21.62 -11.55 -0.80
N ILE A 495 -22.03 -10.56 -1.58
CA ILE A 495 -23.20 -9.72 -1.31
C ILE A 495 -24.40 -10.28 -2.08
N ALA A 496 -25.49 -10.57 -1.36
CA ALA A 496 -26.66 -11.18 -1.93
C ALA A 496 -27.28 -10.29 -3.02
N TRP A 497 -27.48 -10.87 -4.20
CA TRP A 497 -28.25 -10.25 -5.28
C TRP A 497 -29.74 -10.35 -5.02
N GLY A 498 -30.49 -9.27 -5.20
CA GLY A 498 -31.92 -9.22 -4.95
C GLY A 498 -32.70 -8.36 -5.93
N ASP A 499 -34.01 -8.41 -5.80
CA ASP A 499 -34.96 -7.55 -6.54
C ASP A 499 -34.81 -6.10 -6.03
N GLU A 500 -34.38 -5.20 -6.90
CA GLU A 500 -34.08 -3.79 -6.55
C GLU A 500 -35.29 -3.07 -5.94
N VAL A 501 -36.50 -3.31 -6.48
CA VAL A 501 -37.69 -2.63 -6.00
C VAL A 501 -38.07 -3.10 -4.60
N LYS A 502 -38.01 -4.42 -4.36
CA LYS A 502 -38.28 -4.99 -3.02
C LYS A 502 -37.28 -4.54 -1.99
N MET A 503 -35.98 -4.55 -2.35
CA MET A 503 -34.90 -4.13 -1.45
C MET A 503 -35.05 -2.65 -1.08
N LYS A 504 -35.23 -1.78 -2.07
CA LYS A 504 -35.46 -0.35 -1.87
C LYS A 504 -36.71 -0.07 -1.03
N ASN A 505 -37.86 -0.72 -1.32
CA ASN A 505 -39.07 -0.53 -0.54
C ASN A 505 -38.91 -0.94 0.93
N LYS A 506 -38.21 -2.06 1.20
CA LYS A 506 -37.87 -2.45 2.58
C LYS A 506 -36.98 -1.41 3.29
N ALA A 507 -35.96 -0.90 2.61
CA ALA A 507 -35.09 0.14 3.14
C ALA A 507 -35.88 1.42 3.47
N LEU A 508 -36.73 1.88 2.57
CA LEU A 508 -37.58 3.06 2.79
C LEU A 508 -38.59 2.86 3.91
N GLN A 509 -39.10 1.64 4.09
CA GLN A 509 -40.01 1.31 5.19
C GLN A 509 -39.30 1.50 6.53
N ILE A 510 -38.12 0.86 6.75
CA ILE A 510 -37.38 0.98 8.02
C ILE A 510 -36.85 2.39 8.24
N ALA A 511 -36.49 3.11 7.17
CA ALA A 511 -36.05 4.50 7.24
C ALA A 511 -37.14 5.42 7.81
N LYS A 512 -38.41 5.23 7.44
CA LYS A 512 -39.54 6.00 8.00
C LYS A 512 -39.76 5.75 9.50
N GLU A 513 -39.46 4.53 9.96
CA GLU A 513 -39.61 4.13 11.37
C GLU A 513 -38.43 4.60 12.25
N ALA A 514 -37.30 4.90 11.64
CA ALA A 514 -36.08 5.28 12.35
C ALA A 514 -36.06 6.76 12.75
N ASP A 515 -35.25 7.09 13.74
CA ASP A 515 -34.91 8.45 14.14
C ASP A 515 -33.73 9.00 13.35
N VAL A 516 -32.80 8.12 12.96
CA VAL A 516 -31.61 8.43 12.16
C VAL A 516 -31.26 7.24 11.26
N ILE A 517 -30.72 7.52 10.08
CA ILE A 517 -30.30 6.54 9.08
C ILE A 517 -28.76 6.55 9.00
N VAL A 518 -28.15 5.39 9.08
CA VAL A 518 -26.71 5.16 8.82
C VAL A 518 -26.60 4.34 7.55
N CYS A 519 -25.94 4.88 6.52
CA CYS A 519 -25.77 4.24 5.21
C CYS A 519 -24.36 3.71 5.06
N ALA A 520 -24.18 2.40 4.92
CA ALA A 520 -22.90 1.75 4.59
C ALA A 520 -22.84 1.43 3.09
N MET A 521 -22.25 2.34 2.31
CA MET A 521 -22.31 2.35 0.84
C MET A 521 -20.96 2.69 0.22
N GLY A 522 -20.81 2.44 -1.08
CA GLY A 522 -19.63 2.77 -1.86
C GLY A 522 -19.08 1.61 -2.69
N GLU A 523 -17.75 1.50 -2.76
CA GLU A 523 -17.06 0.45 -3.51
C GLU A 523 -17.04 -0.88 -2.75
N THR A 524 -17.05 -2.00 -3.50
CA THR A 524 -16.55 -3.29 -2.98
C THR A 524 -15.03 -3.33 -3.07
N ALA A 525 -14.40 -4.26 -2.35
CA ALA A 525 -12.96 -4.44 -2.39
C ALA A 525 -12.42 -4.65 -3.81
N ASP A 526 -13.16 -5.33 -4.68
CA ASP A 526 -12.78 -5.59 -6.08
C ASP A 526 -12.80 -4.33 -6.99
N MET A 527 -13.37 -3.23 -6.54
CA MET A 527 -13.43 -1.99 -7.33
C MET A 527 -12.16 -1.16 -7.21
N SER A 528 -11.24 -1.54 -6.34
CA SER A 528 -9.91 -0.93 -6.18
C SER A 528 -8.84 -1.99 -6.04
N GLY A 529 -7.56 -1.60 -6.12
CA GLY A 529 -6.42 -2.49 -6.19
C GLY A 529 -6.02 -2.80 -7.62
N GLU A 530 -5.26 -3.88 -7.79
CA GLU A 530 -4.75 -4.30 -9.10
C GLU A 530 -5.90 -4.70 -10.05
N CYS A 531 -5.75 -4.37 -11.33
CA CYS A 531 -6.76 -4.60 -12.38
C CYS A 531 -8.10 -3.88 -12.18
N ALA A 532 -8.16 -2.86 -11.33
CA ALA A 532 -9.40 -2.17 -10.96
C ALA A 532 -9.43 -0.68 -11.34
N SER A 533 -8.96 -0.33 -12.53
CA SER A 533 -9.10 1.03 -13.08
C SER A 533 -10.57 1.39 -13.32
N ARG A 534 -10.97 2.61 -12.90
CA ARG A 534 -12.34 3.10 -13.07
C ARG A 534 -12.38 4.37 -13.90
N THR A 535 -13.35 4.47 -14.83
CA THR A 535 -13.60 5.65 -15.67
C THR A 535 -14.63 6.60 -15.06
N ASN A 536 -15.39 6.17 -14.06
CA ASN A 536 -16.32 6.99 -13.28
C ASN A 536 -16.03 6.76 -11.79
N LEU A 537 -15.76 7.83 -11.06
CA LEU A 537 -15.42 7.81 -9.63
C LEU A 537 -16.61 8.09 -8.71
N GLU A 538 -17.83 8.19 -9.26
CA GLU A 538 -19.05 8.33 -8.47
C GLU A 538 -19.44 7.02 -7.77
N MET A 539 -20.30 7.13 -6.76
CA MET A 539 -20.91 5.97 -6.11
C MET A 539 -21.65 5.11 -7.16
N PRO A 540 -21.67 3.77 -7.03
CA PRO A 540 -22.43 2.91 -7.93
C PRO A 540 -23.91 3.32 -8.03
N ASP A 541 -24.47 3.24 -9.25
CA ASP A 541 -25.75 3.83 -9.67
C ASP A 541 -26.94 3.51 -8.75
N VAL A 542 -27.15 2.23 -8.42
CA VAL A 542 -28.28 1.81 -7.58
C VAL A 542 -28.15 2.23 -6.13
N GLN A 543 -26.90 2.38 -5.63
CA GLN A 543 -26.62 2.88 -4.29
C GLN A 543 -26.88 4.39 -4.22
N GLN A 544 -26.45 5.15 -5.25
CA GLN A 544 -26.69 6.58 -5.37
C GLN A 544 -28.18 6.90 -5.42
N GLU A 545 -28.96 6.15 -6.19
CA GLU A 545 -30.43 6.28 -6.26
C GLU A 545 -31.08 5.99 -4.91
N LEU A 546 -30.66 4.92 -4.22
CA LEU A 546 -31.18 4.61 -2.90
C LEU A 546 -30.87 5.71 -1.90
N LEU A 547 -29.66 6.23 -1.88
CA LEU A 547 -29.24 7.32 -0.98
C LEU A 547 -30.08 8.58 -1.24
N ALA A 548 -30.35 8.91 -2.51
CA ALA A 548 -31.19 10.03 -2.88
C ALA A 548 -32.66 9.87 -2.37
N GLU A 549 -33.22 8.66 -2.45
CA GLU A 549 -34.56 8.40 -1.90
C GLU A 549 -34.59 8.43 -0.36
N LEU A 550 -33.53 7.95 0.29
CA LEU A 550 -33.40 8.03 1.75
C LEU A 550 -33.31 9.49 2.22
N ALA A 551 -32.58 10.36 1.53
CA ALA A 551 -32.51 11.78 1.83
C ALA A 551 -33.90 12.48 1.77
N LYS A 552 -34.78 12.06 0.84
CA LYS A 552 -36.13 12.60 0.71
C LYS A 552 -37.05 12.22 1.88
N THR A 553 -36.70 11.25 2.72
CA THR A 553 -37.53 10.86 3.89
C THR A 553 -37.58 11.96 4.97
N GLY A 554 -36.72 12.96 4.91
CA GLY A 554 -36.58 14.01 5.92
C GLY A 554 -35.90 13.55 7.22
N LYS A 555 -35.45 12.29 7.29
CA LYS A 555 -34.68 11.79 8.43
C LYS A 555 -33.22 12.17 8.28
N PRO A 556 -32.50 12.45 9.40
CA PRO A 556 -31.05 12.66 9.32
C PRO A 556 -30.33 11.43 8.77
N VAL A 557 -29.42 11.64 7.80
CA VAL A 557 -28.66 10.57 7.15
C VAL A 557 -27.17 10.75 7.46
N VAL A 558 -26.51 9.68 7.89
CA VAL A 558 -25.05 9.56 8.00
C VAL A 558 -24.58 8.63 6.90
N LEU A 559 -23.72 9.11 6.02
CA LEU A 559 -23.05 8.29 5.00
C LEU A 559 -21.69 7.81 5.50
N LEU A 560 -21.53 6.50 5.58
CA LEU A 560 -20.24 5.83 5.73
C LEU A 560 -19.81 5.41 4.30
N ASN A 561 -18.90 6.22 3.72
CA ASN A 561 -18.41 6.00 2.36
C ASN A 561 -17.24 5.02 2.36
N PHE A 562 -17.45 3.83 1.76
CA PHE A 562 -16.42 2.82 1.55
C PHE A 562 -15.80 3.03 0.17
N ALA A 563 -14.48 3.15 0.14
CA ALA A 563 -13.74 3.30 -1.11
C ALA A 563 -12.26 2.92 -0.95
N GLY A 564 -11.65 2.45 -2.02
CA GLY A 564 -10.19 2.26 -2.08
C GLY A 564 -9.47 3.39 -2.82
N ARG A 565 -10.17 4.50 -3.08
CA ARG A 565 -9.68 5.66 -3.83
C ARG A 565 -10.45 6.93 -3.47
N PRO A 566 -9.94 8.13 -3.81
CA PRO A 566 -10.77 9.34 -3.81
C PRO A 566 -11.97 9.18 -4.74
N THR A 567 -13.17 9.40 -4.20
CA THR A 567 -14.44 9.31 -4.95
C THR A 567 -15.05 10.69 -5.16
N VAL A 568 -15.88 10.83 -6.19
CA VAL A 568 -16.69 12.02 -6.42
C VAL A 568 -17.89 11.97 -5.47
N LEU A 569 -17.97 12.93 -4.54
CA LEU A 569 -19.02 13.06 -3.54
C LEU A 569 -19.74 14.43 -3.63
N SER A 570 -19.84 15.00 -4.82
CA SER A 570 -20.39 16.35 -5.01
C SER A 570 -21.86 16.42 -4.64
N TRP A 571 -22.66 15.44 -5.07
CA TRP A 571 -24.06 15.38 -4.71
C TRP A 571 -24.27 15.11 -3.22
N GLU A 572 -23.48 14.19 -2.65
CA GLU A 572 -23.55 13.82 -1.22
C GLU A 572 -23.20 15.01 -0.32
N LYS A 573 -22.19 15.80 -0.71
CA LYS A 573 -21.80 17.00 0.03
C LYS A 573 -22.95 18.02 0.13
N GLU A 574 -23.75 18.14 -0.91
CA GLU A 574 -24.88 19.06 -0.93
C GLU A 574 -26.07 18.54 -0.13
N HIS A 575 -26.38 17.23 -0.19
CA HIS A 575 -27.64 16.67 0.27
C HIS A 575 -27.56 15.85 1.56
N ILE A 576 -26.39 15.35 1.95
CA ILE A 576 -26.21 14.49 3.13
C ILE A 576 -25.61 15.32 4.29
N PRO A 577 -26.22 15.37 5.47
CA PRO A 577 -25.75 16.20 6.57
C PRO A 577 -24.47 15.70 7.25
N ALA A 578 -24.19 14.38 7.24
CA ALA A 578 -22.95 13.84 7.79
C ALA A 578 -22.32 12.81 6.87
N ILE A 579 -21.04 12.96 6.54
CA ILE A 579 -20.28 12.10 5.65
C ILE A 579 -18.97 11.74 6.33
N MET A 580 -18.73 10.44 6.48
CA MET A 580 -17.45 9.89 6.94
C MET A 580 -16.86 9.00 5.86
N ASN A 581 -15.66 9.31 5.41
CA ASN A 581 -14.92 8.44 4.51
C ASN A 581 -14.20 7.38 5.35
N VAL A 582 -14.64 6.13 5.21
CA VAL A 582 -14.20 5.03 6.08
C VAL A 582 -13.21 4.10 5.40
N TRP A 583 -12.99 4.30 4.09
CA TRP A 583 -12.11 3.48 3.27
C TRP A 583 -12.47 1.98 3.36
N PHE A 584 -11.48 1.10 3.38
CA PHE A 584 -11.59 -0.29 3.82
C PHE A 584 -10.82 -0.42 5.12
N GLY A 585 -11.54 -0.51 6.23
CA GLY A 585 -10.99 -0.33 7.58
C GLY A 585 -10.40 -1.58 8.23
N GLY A 586 -10.32 -2.72 7.50
CA GLY A 586 -9.71 -3.96 8.00
C GLY A 586 -10.65 -4.82 8.85
N SER A 587 -10.08 -5.84 9.51
CA SER A 587 -10.82 -6.88 10.25
C SER A 587 -11.65 -6.35 11.42
N GLU A 588 -11.25 -5.23 12.02
CA GLU A 588 -11.89 -4.66 13.22
C GLU A 588 -12.71 -3.39 12.91
N VAL A 589 -12.98 -3.10 11.63
CA VAL A 589 -13.67 -1.87 11.20
C VAL A 589 -15.05 -1.69 11.82
N GLY A 590 -15.81 -2.76 12.05
CA GLY A 590 -17.14 -2.68 12.65
C GLY A 590 -17.13 -2.08 14.04
N ASP A 591 -16.28 -2.63 14.93
CA ASP A 591 -16.12 -2.12 16.30
C ASP A 591 -15.49 -0.70 16.30
N ALA A 592 -14.50 -0.42 15.43
CA ALA A 592 -13.86 0.89 15.31
C ALA A 592 -14.84 1.97 14.82
N LEU A 593 -15.72 1.65 13.86
CA LEU A 593 -16.79 2.56 13.43
C LEU A 593 -17.76 2.86 14.57
N CYS A 594 -18.16 1.85 15.35
CA CYS A 594 -19.02 2.08 16.52
C CYS A 594 -18.37 3.04 17.53
N ASP A 595 -17.08 2.91 17.80
CA ASP A 595 -16.34 3.81 18.70
C ASP A 595 -16.41 5.26 18.22
N VAL A 596 -16.26 5.47 16.91
CA VAL A 596 -16.25 6.82 16.34
C VAL A 596 -17.68 7.38 16.20
N ILE A 597 -18.61 6.66 15.57
CA ILE A 597 -19.96 7.19 15.31
C ILE A 597 -20.78 7.42 16.57
N PHE A 598 -20.49 6.71 17.69
CA PHE A 598 -21.13 6.94 18.99
C PHE A 598 -20.30 7.81 19.93
N GLY A 599 -19.12 8.26 19.52
CA GLY A 599 -18.31 9.25 20.21
C GLY A 599 -17.47 8.72 21.37
N ASP A 600 -17.23 7.41 21.42
CA ASP A 600 -16.26 6.78 22.33
C ASP A 600 -14.82 7.16 21.90
N LYS A 601 -14.60 7.40 20.58
CA LYS A 601 -13.40 8.01 20.00
C LYS A 601 -13.78 9.22 19.14
N VAL A 602 -12.85 10.18 19.04
CA VAL A 602 -13.02 11.40 18.25
C VAL A 602 -12.27 11.27 16.93
N PRO A 603 -12.92 11.53 15.77
CA PRO A 603 -12.25 11.44 14.48
C PRO A 603 -11.12 12.47 14.37
N SER A 604 -9.97 12.01 13.85
CA SER A 604 -8.76 12.83 13.68
C SER A 604 -8.08 12.61 12.33
N GLY A 605 -8.61 11.70 11.51
CA GLY A 605 -8.07 11.39 10.20
C GLY A 605 -8.09 12.59 9.24
N LYS A 606 -7.05 12.74 8.44
CA LYS A 606 -6.91 13.78 7.41
C LYS A 606 -6.63 13.14 6.05
N LEU A 607 -7.26 13.65 4.99
CA LEU A 607 -7.06 13.14 3.62
C LEU A 607 -5.58 13.25 3.20
N THR A 608 -5.09 12.22 2.53
CA THR A 608 -3.77 12.17 1.92
C THR A 608 -3.84 12.23 0.39
N THR A 609 -5.02 12.55 -0.11
CA THR A 609 -5.34 12.78 -1.52
C THR A 609 -6.36 13.91 -1.62
N SER A 610 -6.28 14.69 -2.69
CA SER A 610 -7.32 15.63 -3.07
C SER A 610 -8.55 14.86 -3.59
N MET A 611 -9.77 15.19 -3.14
CA MET A 611 -10.98 14.55 -3.65
C MET A 611 -11.60 15.40 -4.78
N PRO A 612 -11.88 14.83 -5.97
CA PRO A 612 -12.39 15.58 -7.11
C PRO A 612 -13.87 15.92 -6.97
N LYS A 613 -14.31 16.99 -7.63
CA LYS A 613 -15.73 17.34 -7.82
C LYS A 613 -16.38 16.54 -8.95
N THR A 614 -15.57 16.11 -9.91
CA THR A 614 -15.96 15.29 -11.05
C THR A 614 -14.76 14.49 -11.54
N THR A 615 -14.99 13.32 -12.09
CA THR A 615 -13.92 12.49 -12.68
C THR A 615 -13.10 13.21 -13.75
N GLY A 616 -13.70 14.18 -14.47
CA GLY A 616 -13.01 14.97 -15.49
C GLY A 616 -11.90 15.90 -14.97
N GLN A 617 -11.79 16.09 -13.64
CA GLN A 617 -10.67 16.85 -13.06
C GLN A 617 -9.38 16.01 -12.91
N GLU A 618 -9.47 14.66 -12.97
CA GLU A 618 -8.30 13.80 -12.81
C GLU A 618 -7.31 13.90 -13.99
N PRO A 619 -5.99 14.01 -13.73
CA PRO A 619 -5.32 13.95 -12.43
C PRO A 619 -5.44 15.24 -11.61
N LEU A 620 -5.79 15.12 -10.33
CA LEU A 620 -6.00 16.24 -9.41
C LEU A 620 -5.12 16.08 -8.14
N TYR A 621 -4.28 17.07 -7.85
CA TYR A 621 -3.37 17.05 -6.71
C TYR A 621 -3.00 18.47 -6.23
N TYR A 622 -2.68 18.63 -4.95
CA TYR A 622 -2.47 19.94 -4.32
C TYR A 622 -1.16 20.62 -4.70
N ASN A 623 -0.10 19.85 -5.00
CA ASN A 623 1.25 20.33 -5.29
C ASN A 623 1.53 20.48 -6.78
N HIS A 624 0.53 20.93 -7.52
CA HIS A 624 0.65 21.18 -8.97
C HIS A 624 1.60 22.35 -9.28
N GLN A 625 2.10 22.38 -10.51
CA GLN A 625 2.91 23.49 -11.01
C GLN A 625 2.03 24.72 -11.32
N ASN A 626 2.61 25.93 -11.19
CA ASN A 626 1.98 27.12 -11.73
C ASN A 626 1.85 27.04 -13.26
N THR A 627 0.69 27.48 -13.77
CA THR A 627 0.51 27.72 -15.20
C THR A 627 0.90 29.14 -15.54
N GLY A 628 1.08 29.43 -16.81
CA GLY A 628 1.36 30.82 -17.29
C GLY A 628 0.16 31.77 -17.14
N ARG A 629 -1.06 31.23 -16.92
CA ARG A 629 -2.31 31.99 -16.77
C ARG A 629 -3.17 31.39 -15.69
N PRO A 630 -2.70 31.44 -14.42
CA PRO A 630 -3.40 30.80 -13.30
C PRO A 630 -4.70 31.52 -12.95
N VAL A 631 -5.67 30.78 -12.43
CA VAL A 631 -6.84 31.30 -11.71
C VAL A 631 -6.88 30.70 -10.32
N PRO A 632 -7.47 31.40 -9.33
CA PRO A 632 -7.68 30.82 -8.01
C PRO A 632 -8.52 29.53 -8.08
N ASP A 633 -8.17 28.54 -7.27
CA ASP A 633 -8.83 27.23 -7.23
C ASP A 633 -10.33 27.29 -6.94
N ASP A 634 -10.76 28.29 -6.17
CA ASP A 634 -12.15 28.51 -5.79
C ASP A 634 -12.93 29.44 -6.74
N ASN A 635 -12.30 29.87 -7.84
CA ASN A 635 -12.98 30.70 -8.83
C ASN A 635 -14.10 29.90 -9.54
N GLN A 636 -15.34 30.26 -9.25
CA GLN A 636 -16.54 29.63 -9.80
C GLN A 636 -16.92 30.16 -11.22
N LYS A 637 -16.26 31.23 -11.67
CA LYS A 637 -16.56 31.85 -12.96
C LYS A 637 -15.51 31.44 -13.97
N PHE A 638 -15.97 30.96 -15.12
CA PHE A 638 -15.07 30.73 -16.27
C PHE A 638 -14.32 32.01 -16.64
N ALA A 639 -13.01 31.91 -16.70
CA ALA A 639 -12.13 33.02 -17.16
C ALA A 639 -11.56 32.68 -18.54
N LYS A 640 -11.95 33.44 -19.55
CA LYS A 640 -11.44 33.25 -20.92
C LYS A 640 -9.93 33.54 -20.97
N PHE A 641 -9.19 32.73 -21.70
CA PHE A 641 -7.72 32.81 -21.85
C PHE A 641 -6.93 32.53 -20.56
N ALA A 642 -7.51 31.84 -19.62
CA ALA A 642 -6.87 31.40 -18.37
C ALA A 642 -6.95 29.87 -18.21
N SER A 643 -6.14 29.31 -17.31
CA SER A 643 -6.07 27.86 -17.08
C SER A 643 -7.22 27.41 -16.16
N ASN A 644 -8.38 27.11 -16.75
CA ASN A 644 -9.54 26.63 -16.02
C ASN A 644 -10.46 25.77 -16.90
N CYS A 645 -11.33 24.98 -16.28
CA CYS A 645 -12.39 24.24 -16.98
C CYS A 645 -13.59 25.15 -17.25
N LEU A 646 -14.41 24.78 -18.23
CA LEU A 646 -15.61 25.52 -18.60
C LEU A 646 -16.72 25.40 -17.56
N ASP A 647 -16.85 24.24 -16.97
CA ASP A 647 -18.02 23.75 -16.23
C ASP A 647 -17.74 23.43 -14.76
N VAL A 648 -16.46 23.42 -14.33
CA VAL A 648 -16.08 23.14 -12.93
C VAL A 648 -14.89 24.03 -12.53
N SER A 649 -14.86 24.49 -11.27
CA SER A 649 -13.70 25.23 -10.74
C SER A 649 -12.50 24.31 -10.53
N ASN A 650 -11.27 24.84 -10.58
CA ASN A 650 -10.03 24.06 -10.55
C ASN A 650 -9.82 23.28 -9.24
N GLY A 651 -10.21 23.86 -8.09
CA GLY A 651 -9.93 23.27 -6.81
C GLY A 651 -10.74 22.00 -6.51
N PRO A 652 -10.24 21.16 -5.60
CA PRO A 652 -10.89 19.92 -5.21
C PRO A 652 -12.23 20.13 -4.47
N LEU A 653 -13.00 19.07 -4.34
CA LEU A 653 -14.18 19.02 -3.45
C LEU A 653 -13.74 19.09 -1.99
N TYR A 654 -12.73 18.30 -1.62
CA TYR A 654 -12.03 18.34 -0.35
C TYR A 654 -10.52 18.34 -0.60
N PRO A 655 -9.77 19.30 -0.01
CA PRO A 655 -8.33 19.43 -0.28
C PRO A 655 -7.52 18.37 0.45
N PHE A 656 -6.28 18.17 -0.01
CA PHE A 656 -5.26 17.39 0.71
C PHE A 656 -5.09 17.92 2.14
N GLY A 657 -4.99 17.01 3.09
CA GLY A 657 -4.87 17.34 4.52
C GLY A 657 -6.20 17.62 5.23
N TYR A 658 -7.33 17.63 4.51
CA TYR A 658 -8.64 17.95 5.09
C TYR A 658 -9.21 16.80 5.92
N GLY A 659 -9.85 17.16 7.03
CA GLY A 659 -10.64 16.28 7.88
C GLY A 659 -11.16 17.07 9.09
N LEU A 660 -12.43 16.85 9.44
CA LEU A 660 -13.10 17.46 10.59
C LEU A 660 -12.92 16.59 11.84
N SER A 661 -13.24 17.18 12.98
CA SER A 661 -13.28 16.50 14.28
C SER A 661 -14.64 16.75 14.95
N TYR A 662 -14.88 16.14 16.13
CA TYR A 662 -16.03 16.48 17.00
C TYR A 662 -15.73 17.68 17.93
N THR A 663 -14.58 18.32 17.73
CA THR A 663 -14.18 19.56 18.38
C THR A 663 -13.68 20.55 17.33
N THR A 664 -13.31 21.75 17.75
CA THR A 664 -12.78 22.81 16.88
C THR A 664 -11.41 23.25 17.36
N PHE A 665 -10.54 23.61 16.41
CA PHE A 665 -9.19 24.10 16.69
C PHE A 665 -9.02 25.50 16.13
N GLU A 666 -8.33 26.35 16.90
CA GLU A 666 -7.94 27.70 16.50
C GLU A 666 -6.42 27.75 16.33
N TYR A 667 -5.98 28.25 15.17
CA TYR A 667 -4.57 28.46 14.84
C TYR A 667 -4.23 29.94 15.03
N GLY A 668 -3.30 30.22 15.92
CA GLY A 668 -2.78 31.57 16.19
C GLY A 668 -1.90 32.10 15.05
N ASP A 669 -1.11 33.12 15.38
CA ASP A 669 -0.17 33.71 14.41
C ASP A 669 1.05 32.82 14.22
N LEU A 670 1.45 32.62 12.95
CA LEU A 670 2.70 31.98 12.57
C LEU A 670 3.86 32.94 12.86
N LYS A 671 4.95 32.43 13.42
CA LYS A 671 6.18 33.18 13.70
C LYS A 671 7.39 32.41 13.14
N LEU A 672 8.38 33.15 12.65
CA LEU A 672 9.68 32.61 12.27
C LEU A 672 10.75 33.19 13.19
N SER A 673 11.73 32.38 13.59
CA SER A 673 12.87 32.83 14.39
C SER A 673 13.80 33.77 13.61
N SER A 674 13.81 33.68 12.27
CA SER A 674 14.43 34.64 11.34
C SER A 674 13.64 34.71 10.04
N HIS A 675 13.59 35.89 9.43
CA HIS A 675 12.99 36.10 8.09
C HIS A 675 14.03 36.13 6.97
N GLU A 676 15.31 36.13 7.32
CA GLU A 676 16.43 36.12 6.37
C GLU A 676 17.50 35.14 6.85
N VAL A 677 18.10 34.42 5.92
CA VAL A 677 19.24 33.50 6.13
C VAL A 677 20.19 33.60 4.94
N ASN A 678 21.47 33.25 5.16
CA ASN A 678 22.45 33.13 4.07
C ASN A 678 22.40 31.71 3.48
N MET A 679 23.08 31.50 2.34
CA MET A 679 23.12 30.17 1.67
C MET A 679 23.85 29.07 2.45
N ASP A 680 24.63 29.45 3.48
CA ASP A 680 25.37 28.50 4.32
C ASP A 680 24.46 27.64 5.19
N ASP A 681 25.05 26.75 5.97
CA ASP A 681 24.31 25.90 6.90
C ASP A 681 23.58 26.74 7.96
N TRP A 682 22.25 26.58 8.01
CA TRP A 682 21.37 27.30 8.92
C TRP A 682 20.17 26.45 9.34
N LYS A 683 19.58 26.88 10.44
CA LYS A 683 18.33 26.34 10.94
C LYS A 683 17.49 27.49 11.49
N ILE A 684 16.24 27.59 11.06
CA ILE A 684 15.23 28.46 11.65
C ILE A 684 14.07 27.65 12.19
N THR A 685 13.37 28.22 13.15
CA THR A 685 12.18 27.57 13.73
C THR A 685 10.94 28.37 13.34
N ALA A 686 9.94 27.66 12.79
CA ALA A 686 8.61 28.18 12.55
C ALA A 686 7.69 27.70 13.69
N THR A 687 6.99 28.61 14.35
CA THR A 687 6.13 28.31 15.51
C THR A 687 4.72 28.82 15.31
N ILE A 688 3.74 28.07 15.81
CA ILE A 688 2.34 28.44 15.82
C ILE A 688 1.64 27.87 17.08
N ASN A 689 0.75 28.63 17.70
CA ASN A 689 -0.10 28.10 18.76
C ASN A 689 -1.36 27.47 18.18
N VAL A 690 -1.70 26.26 18.66
CA VAL A 690 -2.95 25.57 18.32
C VAL A 690 -3.73 25.34 19.60
N LYS A 691 -5.00 25.77 19.61
CA LYS A 691 -5.90 25.68 20.76
C LYS A 691 -7.12 24.85 20.42
N ASN A 692 -7.50 23.94 21.30
CA ASN A 692 -8.79 23.28 21.25
C ASN A 692 -9.86 24.22 21.82
N THR A 693 -10.74 24.72 20.96
CA THR A 693 -11.81 25.66 21.30
C THR A 693 -13.19 25.02 21.44
N GLY A 694 -13.26 23.70 21.19
CA GLY A 694 -14.51 22.95 21.26
C GLY A 694 -14.74 22.27 22.62
N SER A 695 -15.50 21.16 22.60
CA SER A 695 -16.04 20.55 23.82
C SER A 695 -15.51 19.12 24.08
N ARG A 696 -14.53 18.65 23.32
CA ARG A 696 -13.96 17.30 23.45
C ARG A 696 -12.45 17.34 23.33
N ASP A 697 -11.77 16.51 24.08
CA ASP A 697 -10.35 16.24 23.89
C ASP A 697 -10.17 15.54 22.53
N ALA A 698 -9.16 15.95 21.77
CA ALA A 698 -8.93 15.40 20.44
C ALA A 698 -7.50 15.62 19.96
N ASP A 699 -7.14 14.86 18.93
CA ASP A 699 -5.89 15.03 18.19
C ASP A 699 -6.12 15.93 16.98
N GLU A 700 -5.11 16.76 16.69
CA GLU A 700 -5.02 17.60 15.51
C GLU A 700 -3.70 17.32 14.77
N VAL A 701 -3.73 17.41 13.43
CA VAL A 701 -2.55 17.27 12.57
C VAL A 701 -2.16 18.62 12.02
N VAL A 702 -1.09 19.18 12.57
CA VAL A 702 -0.51 20.47 12.13
C VAL A 702 0.44 20.21 10.97
N GLN A 703 0.23 20.87 9.84
CA GLN A 703 0.91 20.60 8.58
C GLN A 703 1.77 21.81 8.17
N LEU A 704 3.04 21.55 7.83
CA LEU A 704 4.01 22.53 7.32
C LEU A 704 4.17 22.37 5.81
N TYR A 705 3.90 23.45 5.08
CA TYR A 705 4.14 23.55 3.65
C TYR A 705 5.16 24.65 3.34
N ILE A 706 5.93 24.44 2.26
CA ILE A 706 6.88 25.44 1.75
C ILE A 706 6.61 25.65 0.26
N ARG A 707 6.72 26.92 -0.19
CA ARG A 707 6.70 27.31 -1.58
C ARG A 707 7.97 28.07 -1.91
N ASP A 708 8.68 27.64 -2.93
CA ASP A 708 9.72 28.40 -3.60
C ASP A 708 9.06 29.34 -4.63
N MET A 709 9.30 30.64 -4.51
CA MET A 709 8.60 31.62 -5.33
C MET A 709 9.22 31.79 -6.71
N VAL A 710 10.54 31.65 -6.83
CA VAL A 710 11.30 31.82 -8.07
C VAL A 710 12.54 30.94 -8.04
N ALA A 711 12.61 29.96 -8.92
CA ALA A 711 13.75 29.06 -9.08
C ALA A 711 14.15 28.90 -10.54
N SER A 712 15.28 28.24 -10.80
CA SER A 712 15.76 27.94 -12.18
C SER A 712 14.84 27.02 -12.98
N ILE A 713 13.91 26.32 -12.30
CA ILE A 713 12.81 25.55 -12.91
C ILE A 713 11.48 25.93 -12.25
N SER A 714 10.35 25.65 -12.90
CA SER A 714 9.04 25.82 -12.28
C SER A 714 8.91 24.93 -11.03
N ARG A 715 8.49 25.53 -9.90
CA ARG A 715 8.29 24.81 -8.64
C ARG A 715 6.80 24.66 -8.33
N PRO A 716 6.39 23.63 -7.56
CA PRO A 716 5.02 23.47 -7.11
C PRO A 716 4.48 24.69 -6.36
N VAL A 717 3.17 24.92 -6.43
CA VAL A 717 2.50 25.99 -5.69
C VAL A 717 2.68 25.87 -4.19
N LYS A 718 2.93 24.68 -3.67
CA LYS A 718 3.37 24.35 -2.31
C LYS A 718 3.76 22.87 -2.22
N GLU A 719 4.59 22.52 -1.25
CA GLU A 719 5.03 21.16 -0.97
C GLU A 719 4.96 20.92 0.54
N LEU A 720 4.39 19.79 0.97
CA LEU A 720 4.46 19.36 2.36
C LEU A 720 5.91 19.06 2.73
N LYS A 721 6.39 19.63 3.85
CA LYS A 721 7.77 19.44 4.34
C LYS A 721 7.82 18.99 5.81
N GLY A 722 6.66 18.91 6.48
CA GLY A 722 6.56 18.42 7.85
C GLY A 722 5.13 18.35 8.34
N PHE A 723 4.92 17.55 9.37
CA PHE A 723 3.66 17.51 10.11
C PHE A 723 3.90 17.06 11.55
N GLN A 724 2.96 17.41 12.43
CA GLN A 724 2.93 16.94 13.81
C GLN A 724 1.50 16.61 14.21
N ARG A 725 1.28 15.41 14.74
CA ARG A 725 0.06 15.01 15.39
C ARG A 725 0.15 15.38 16.87
N ILE A 726 -0.77 16.18 17.37
CA ILE A 726 -0.78 16.68 18.74
C ILE A 726 -2.11 16.38 19.42
N HIS A 727 -2.07 15.94 20.68
CA HIS A 727 -3.26 15.81 21.51
C HIS A 727 -3.52 17.10 22.27
N LEU A 728 -4.79 17.55 22.30
CA LEU A 728 -5.23 18.76 23.00
C LEU A 728 -6.50 18.47 23.82
N ALA A 729 -6.39 18.63 25.13
CA ALA A 729 -7.57 18.64 26.00
C ALA A 729 -8.46 19.86 25.71
N VAL A 730 -9.72 19.82 26.17
CA VAL A 730 -10.65 20.95 26.02
C VAL A 730 -10.04 22.21 26.61
N GLY A 731 -9.97 23.28 25.83
CA GLY A 731 -9.40 24.58 26.19
C GLY A 731 -7.87 24.63 26.21
N GLU A 732 -7.16 23.50 26.03
CA GLU A 732 -5.71 23.46 25.98
C GLU A 732 -5.18 24.17 24.75
N SER A 733 -4.02 24.84 24.91
CA SER A 733 -3.24 25.46 23.83
C SER A 733 -1.82 24.93 23.87
N LYS A 734 -1.29 24.50 22.71
CA LYS A 734 0.11 24.06 22.54
C LYS A 734 0.81 24.89 21.48
N GLU A 735 2.06 25.26 21.76
CA GLU A 735 2.96 25.76 20.74
C GLU A 735 3.54 24.58 19.95
N VAL A 736 3.37 24.63 18.63
CA VAL A 736 3.90 23.65 17.67
C VAL A 736 5.05 24.29 16.91
N SER A 737 6.19 23.62 16.87
CA SER A 737 7.43 24.13 16.29
C SER A 737 7.95 23.21 15.20
N PHE A 738 8.37 23.77 14.08
CA PHE A 738 9.05 23.07 12.99
C PHE A 738 10.43 23.68 12.76
N ASP A 739 11.44 22.84 12.76
CA ASP A 739 12.78 23.24 12.32
C ASP A 739 12.85 23.21 10.81
N ILE A 740 13.21 24.32 10.19
CA ILE A 740 13.38 24.45 8.73
C ILE A 740 14.88 24.54 8.44
N THR A 741 15.34 23.70 7.55
CA THR A 741 16.76 23.55 7.18
C THR A 741 16.94 23.72 5.66
N PRO A 742 18.18 23.98 5.17
CA PRO A 742 18.46 24.02 3.74
C PRO A 742 18.00 22.79 2.97
N ASP A 743 18.08 21.59 3.57
CA ASP A 743 17.68 20.35 2.91
C ASP A 743 16.19 20.31 2.55
N MET A 744 15.31 20.99 3.31
CA MET A 744 13.90 21.08 3.01
C MET A 744 13.59 21.94 1.78
N LEU A 745 14.52 22.83 1.40
CA LEU A 745 14.39 23.74 0.26
C LEU A 745 15.06 23.22 -1.01
N LYS A 746 15.85 22.14 -0.93
CA LYS A 746 16.54 21.56 -2.07
C LYS A 746 15.57 20.95 -3.08
N PHE A 747 15.97 21.03 -4.35
CA PHE A 747 15.29 20.39 -5.48
C PHE A 747 16.29 19.98 -6.55
N TYR A 748 15.87 19.10 -7.46
CA TYR A 748 16.67 18.73 -8.62
C TYR A 748 16.40 19.73 -9.75
N ASN A 749 17.46 20.45 -10.18
CA ASN A 749 17.40 21.43 -11.26
C ASN A 749 17.46 20.78 -12.67
N ALA A 750 17.55 21.58 -13.72
CA ALA A 750 17.61 21.11 -15.11
C ALA A 750 18.79 20.17 -15.41
N ASP A 751 19.90 20.30 -14.67
CA ASP A 751 21.08 19.44 -14.77
C ASP A 751 20.99 18.18 -13.91
N LEU A 752 19.85 17.92 -13.27
CA LEU A 752 19.62 16.86 -12.29
C LEU A 752 20.58 16.97 -11.08
N LYS A 753 21.00 18.16 -10.70
CA LYS A 753 21.75 18.44 -9.48
C LYS A 753 20.78 18.80 -8.36
N HIS A 754 21.01 18.25 -7.17
CA HIS A 754 20.21 18.52 -5.97
C HIS A 754 20.73 19.80 -5.31
N VAL A 755 20.06 20.91 -5.49
CA VAL A 755 20.51 22.26 -5.15
C VAL A 755 19.48 23.01 -4.31
N ILE A 756 19.95 24.00 -3.53
CA ILE A 756 19.16 25.15 -3.05
C ILE A 756 19.57 26.37 -3.84
N GLU A 757 18.63 27.27 -4.12
CA GLU A 757 18.90 28.54 -4.79
C GLU A 757 18.49 29.70 -3.90
N PRO A 758 19.16 30.88 -3.98
CA PRO A 758 18.76 32.06 -3.24
C PRO A 758 17.41 32.59 -3.77
N GLY A 759 16.61 33.15 -2.88
CA GLY A 759 15.29 33.66 -3.27
C GLY A 759 14.33 33.81 -2.13
N ASP A 760 13.09 34.09 -2.48
CA ASP A 760 11.97 34.23 -1.54
C ASP A 760 11.20 32.91 -1.44
N PHE A 761 10.92 32.51 -0.21
CA PHE A 761 10.11 31.34 0.11
C PHE A 761 8.90 31.74 0.92
N GLN A 762 7.79 31.02 0.77
CA GLN A 762 6.65 31.10 1.67
C GLN A 762 6.65 29.88 2.59
N ILE A 763 6.65 30.13 3.88
CA ILE A 763 6.48 29.13 4.94
C ILE A 763 5.03 29.17 5.37
N MET A 764 4.36 28.02 5.31
CA MET A 764 2.91 27.93 5.55
C MET A 764 2.64 26.85 6.57
N ILE A 765 1.85 27.15 7.61
CA ILE A 765 1.40 26.16 8.61
C ILE A 765 -0.12 26.25 8.74
N GLY A 766 -0.77 25.08 8.76
CA GLY A 766 -2.22 25.03 8.92
C GLY A 766 -2.78 23.62 9.10
N THR A 767 -4.09 23.51 8.99
CA THR A 767 -4.84 22.28 9.18
C THR A 767 -4.97 21.43 7.91
N ASN A 768 -4.76 22.01 6.73
CA ASN A 768 -4.80 21.34 5.42
C ASN A 768 -4.11 22.21 4.36
N SER A 769 -3.98 21.72 3.14
CA SER A 769 -3.27 22.45 2.06
C SER A 769 -3.90 23.79 1.63
N LYS A 770 -5.16 24.06 2.02
CA LYS A 770 -5.88 25.30 1.72
C LYS A 770 -5.88 26.28 2.89
N ASP A 771 -6.15 25.79 4.10
CA ASP A 771 -6.29 26.63 5.30
C ASP A 771 -4.93 26.71 6.03
N VAL A 772 -4.13 27.70 5.65
CA VAL A 772 -2.75 27.91 6.14
C VAL A 772 -2.50 29.36 6.53
N LYS A 773 -1.69 29.58 7.56
CA LYS A 773 -1.03 30.84 7.88
C LYS A 773 0.30 30.90 7.14
N THR A 774 0.64 32.06 6.57
CA THR A 774 1.81 32.21 5.70
C THR A 774 2.77 33.29 6.19
N MET A 775 4.07 32.99 6.19
CA MET A 775 5.15 33.94 6.44
C MET A 775 6.21 33.83 5.34
N LYS A 776 6.92 34.95 5.09
CA LYS A 776 7.99 35.01 4.10
C LYS A 776 9.34 34.74 4.75
N LEU A 777 10.16 33.94 4.06
CA LEU A 777 11.58 33.70 4.34
C LEU A 777 12.40 34.10 3.10
N ASN A 778 13.48 34.85 3.29
CA ASN A 778 14.43 35.18 2.23
C ASN A 778 15.76 34.44 2.47
N VAL A 779 16.24 33.72 1.45
CA VAL A 779 17.58 33.08 1.42
C VAL A 779 18.47 33.90 0.50
N LYS A 780 19.60 34.42 1.04
CA LYS A 780 20.54 35.31 0.34
C LYS A 780 21.77 34.56 -0.16
#